data_0bb4ba183d69f68cfa5178e26a763328
#
_entry.id   0bb4ba183d69f68cfa5178e26a763328
#
_cell.length_a   1.000
_cell.length_b   1.000
_cell.length_c   1.000
_cell.angle_alpha   90.00
_cell.angle_beta   90.00
_cell.angle_gamma   90.00
#
_symmetry.space_group_name_H-M   'P 1'
#
loop_
_entity.id
_entity.type
_entity.pdbx_description
1 polymer ?
#
loop_
_entity_poly.entity_id
_entity_poly.type
_entity_poly.pdbx_seq_one_letter_code
_entity_poly.pdbx_strand_id
1 'polypeptide(L)'
;MRGRVARDLPASLTHRIVALLGVVALFGPALAAWPSIVEIPLVGSIAAATCAAAVVLAAATMIAKREHVLERIDAVVLVVAVVILCAWTASQLFFRPAYGTDEAAFIQYAAQIFLHGHNPYTANLLPALTQFRVPIKFATYRLNGATASQLAYPALSFLLVVPFTLLTHGVQSVILVNMLALGIEMILLYRFLPKAYRLVSVVLVVGMPYLFNNTIGGVIATALTIPFLLVVAHQWTGIGSEGRLGSSGLRKGIFLGLAVSVGQFAWFVVPFLVIAIWRLRAAELGWRRASIVAARFLGSAAIVALIVNAPFIIWSPHAWFTDVLSPVFQKAIPLGQGLIDATIFLHTGGGDLDYFTAAAIALLVALLVAHSVYFSHLARATFILPALVFLLSTRALSEYFVMVVGVWVVAAADDFTSARRIEKAGLLDVDLASAKPGVRKKRAGAVLGASVLGASVLAVLVFAGLALTARQPLAIKIRSLRTNGEYQAIWQIRARVTNRSSVALGPHFTTDASGYVTGFWNVIEGPRRLQPGKWATYVLAAPNVGSMPGVEQSFLLQAVTASPDTMSSSKLALPEPFICTIVPNHVDRVVGPGRSVKLSVRLRSPFGALVHRRGVRVELGQIIYGQSQLVPAEARIDGAPEGQTPVRQTTNARGVATFRITDSSPQGQPIYFQAWGISKAGYPFGYSEVVDVLWSGR
;
A
#
# COMPACT_ATOMS: atom_id res chain seq x y z
N MET A 1 26.26 44.13 2.55
CA MET A 1 27.23 43.28 1.83
C MET A 1 26.93 41.77 1.93
N ARG A 2 26.45 41.20 3.06
CA ARG A 2 26.17 39.77 3.16
C ARG A 2 25.13 39.23 2.14
N GLY A 3 24.18 40.04 1.65
CA GLY A 3 23.15 39.57 0.70
C GLY A 3 23.63 39.46 -0.78
N ARG A 4 24.71 40.13 -1.18
CA ARG A 4 25.24 40.02 -2.57
C ARG A 4 26.16 38.83 -2.76
N VAL A 5 26.98 38.50 -1.75
CA VAL A 5 27.94 37.35 -1.81
C VAL A 5 27.19 36.00 -1.89
N ALA A 6 26.03 35.88 -1.25
CA ALA A 6 25.24 34.64 -1.30
C ALA A 6 24.56 34.36 -2.67
N ARG A 7 24.47 35.37 -3.55
CA ARG A 7 23.83 35.24 -4.87
C ARG A 7 24.74 34.64 -5.94
N ASP A 8 26.06 34.65 -5.75
CA ASP A 8 27.05 34.27 -6.77
C ASP A 8 27.71 32.91 -6.53
N LEU A 9 27.19 32.12 -5.57
CA LEU A 9 27.67 30.75 -5.33
C LEU A 9 27.40 29.86 -6.54
N PRO A 10 28.38 29.01 -6.94
CA PRO A 10 28.15 28.02 -7.98
C PRO A 10 27.13 26.99 -7.56
N ALA A 11 26.32 26.49 -8.50
CA ALA A 11 25.34 25.45 -8.28
C ALA A 11 26.01 24.16 -7.79
N SER A 12 25.58 23.65 -6.63
CA SER A 12 26.09 22.38 -6.11
C SER A 12 25.59 21.19 -6.92
N LEU A 13 26.42 20.17 -7.08
CA LEU A 13 26.02 18.94 -7.78
C LEU A 13 24.81 18.27 -7.10
N THR A 14 24.82 18.22 -5.77
CA THR A 14 23.71 17.65 -4.99
C THR A 14 22.40 18.36 -5.26
N HIS A 15 22.37 19.70 -5.24
CA HIS A 15 21.19 20.48 -5.53
C HIS A 15 20.66 20.20 -6.94
N ARG A 16 21.56 20.15 -7.93
CA ARG A 16 21.19 19.86 -9.32
C ARG A 16 20.58 18.46 -9.47
N ILE A 17 21.17 17.45 -8.84
CA ILE A 17 20.62 16.07 -8.88
C ILE A 17 19.21 16.04 -8.26
N VAL A 18 19.04 16.63 -7.09
CA VAL A 18 17.74 16.68 -6.42
C VAL A 18 16.71 17.46 -7.22
N ALA A 19 17.12 18.58 -7.84
CA ALA A 19 16.26 19.36 -8.72
C ALA A 19 15.81 18.55 -9.94
N LEU A 20 16.71 17.81 -10.57
CA LEU A 20 16.36 16.91 -11.68
C LEU A 20 15.40 15.80 -11.26
N LEU A 21 15.61 15.18 -10.09
CA LEU A 21 14.70 14.17 -9.56
C LEU A 21 13.29 14.76 -9.31
N GLY A 22 13.21 15.98 -8.77
CA GLY A 22 11.94 16.68 -8.59
C GLY A 22 11.24 17.00 -9.91
N VAL A 23 11.98 17.41 -10.93
CA VAL A 23 11.42 17.62 -12.28
C VAL A 23 10.93 16.32 -12.90
N VAL A 24 11.68 15.23 -12.80
CA VAL A 24 11.29 13.90 -13.32
C VAL A 24 10.04 13.40 -12.59
N ALA A 25 9.91 13.69 -11.30
CA ALA A 25 8.74 13.30 -10.51
C ALA A 25 7.42 13.88 -11.04
N LEU A 26 7.45 15.01 -11.77
CA LEU A 26 6.26 15.60 -12.39
C LEU A 26 5.63 14.74 -13.47
N PHE A 27 6.39 13.86 -14.13
CA PHE A 27 5.84 12.98 -15.17
C PHE A 27 4.84 11.97 -14.61
N GLY A 28 5.03 11.47 -13.37
CA GLY A 28 4.13 10.48 -12.76
C GLY A 28 2.67 10.93 -12.76
N PRO A 29 2.31 12.01 -12.04
CA PRO A 29 0.94 12.52 -12.00
C PRO A 29 0.46 13.06 -13.35
N ALA A 30 1.34 13.64 -14.18
CA ALA A 30 0.97 14.12 -15.51
C ALA A 30 0.52 12.98 -16.42
N LEU A 31 1.29 11.89 -16.50
CA LEU A 31 0.93 10.71 -17.28
C LEU A 31 -0.30 10.00 -16.72
N ALA A 32 -0.48 9.97 -15.40
CA ALA A 32 -1.68 9.43 -14.78
C ALA A 32 -2.94 10.27 -15.07
N ALA A 33 -2.81 11.58 -15.21
CA ALA A 33 -3.92 12.49 -15.56
C ALA A 33 -4.22 12.53 -17.07
N TRP A 34 -3.28 12.11 -17.93
CA TRP A 34 -3.42 12.18 -19.38
C TRP A 34 -4.65 11.49 -19.95
N PRO A 35 -5.04 10.26 -19.52
CA PRO A 35 -6.23 9.60 -20.04
C PRO A 35 -7.53 10.38 -19.86
N SER A 36 -7.55 11.34 -18.93
CA SER A 36 -8.72 12.20 -18.69
C SER A 36 -8.92 13.27 -19.77
N ILE A 37 -8.03 13.37 -20.79
CA ILE A 37 -8.08 14.43 -21.80
C ILE A 37 -9.39 14.40 -22.60
N VAL A 38 -9.93 13.21 -22.86
CA VAL A 38 -11.16 13.04 -23.63
C VAL A 38 -12.39 13.54 -22.86
N GLU A 39 -12.33 13.39 -21.56
CA GLU A 39 -13.47 13.60 -20.69
C GLU A 39 -13.39 14.96 -19.97
N ILE A 40 -12.19 15.40 -19.57
CA ILE A 40 -11.94 16.76 -19.06
C ILE A 40 -10.75 17.37 -19.83
N PRO A 41 -10.99 18.02 -20.97
CA PRO A 41 -9.92 18.58 -21.80
C PRO A 41 -8.96 19.50 -21.03
N LEU A 42 -9.45 20.25 -20.05
CA LEU A 42 -8.62 21.11 -19.20
C LEU A 42 -7.58 20.30 -18.41
N VAL A 43 -7.97 19.19 -17.79
CA VAL A 43 -7.06 18.33 -17.02
C VAL A 43 -5.99 17.74 -17.94
N GLY A 44 -6.40 17.22 -19.08
CA GLY A 44 -5.47 16.70 -20.10
C GLY A 44 -4.51 17.77 -20.62
N SER A 45 -5.00 18.99 -20.84
CA SER A 45 -4.15 20.14 -21.26
C SER A 45 -3.12 20.51 -20.19
N ILE A 46 -3.52 20.51 -18.90
CA ILE A 46 -2.61 20.73 -17.77
C ILE A 46 -1.57 19.61 -17.71
N ALA A 47 -1.97 18.35 -17.92
CA ALA A 47 -1.05 17.21 -17.94
C ALA A 47 0.00 17.35 -19.06
N ALA A 48 -0.44 17.70 -20.27
CA ALA A 48 0.44 17.97 -21.41
C ALA A 48 1.41 19.13 -21.14
N ALA A 49 0.88 20.24 -20.62
CA ALA A 49 1.68 21.41 -20.26
C ALA A 49 2.70 21.07 -19.16
N THR A 50 2.32 20.22 -18.20
CA THR A 50 3.24 19.74 -17.15
C THR A 50 4.36 18.90 -17.72
N CYS A 51 4.11 18.00 -18.68
CA CYS A 51 5.16 17.24 -19.36
C CYS A 51 6.10 18.16 -20.13
N ALA A 52 5.58 19.12 -20.88
CA ALA A 52 6.39 20.10 -21.60
C ALA A 52 7.24 20.96 -20.63
N ALA A 53 6.62 21.46 -19.56
CA ALA A 53 7.32 22.22 -18.53
C ALA A 53 8.44 21.40 -17.87
N ALA A 54 8.20 20.10 -17.59
CA ALA A 54 9.21 19.22 -17.02
C ALA A 54 10.44 19.09 -17.93
N VAL A 55 10.25 18.94 -19.25
CA VAL A 55 11.38 18.89 -20.21
C VAL A 55 12.17 20.21 -20.19
N VAL A 56 11.48 21.36 -20.24
CA VAL A 56 12.13 22.69 -20.20
C VAL A 56 12.86 22.91 -18.89
N LEU A 57 12.25 22.55 -17.76
CA LEU A 57 12.86 22.68 -16.44
C LEU A 57 14.05 21.74 -16.26
N ALA A 58 14.02 20.53 -16.84
CA ALA A 58 15.17 19.63 -16.84
C ALA A 58 16.35 20.25 -17.58
N ALA A 59 16.12 20.77 -18.79
CA ALA A 59 17.15 21.47 -19.57
C ALA A 59 17.70 22.69 -18.81
N ALA A 60 16.80 23.53 -18.24
CA ALA A 60 17.18 24.68 -17.44
C ALA A 60 18.02 24.29 -16.21
N THR A 61 17.68 23.18 -15.54
CA THR A 61 18.43 22.65 -14.39
C THR A 61 19.83 22.20 -14.78
N MET A 62 19.98 21.57 -15.96
CA MET A 62 21.28 21.10 -16.45
C MET A 62 22.23 22.26 -16.78
N ILE A 63 21.73 23.35 -17.38
CA ILE A 63 22.53 24.51 -17.78
C ILE A 63 22.71 25.54 -16.66
N ALA A 64 21.94 25.45 -15.56
CA ALA A 64 22.03 26.40 -14.46
C ALA A 64 23.42 26.39 -13.81
N LYS A 65 24.12 27.52 -13.86
CA LYS A 65 25.50 27.68 -13.33
C LYS A 65 25.50 28.22 -11.88
N ARG A 66 24.42 28.89 -11.45
CA ARG A 66 24.35 29.61 -10.17
C ARG A 66 23.29 29.03 -9.28
N GLU A 67 23.58 28.98 -7.98
CA GLU A 67 22.68 28.40 -6.96
C GLU A 67 21.29 29.08 -6.93
N HIS A 68 21.24 30.41 -7.01
CA HIS A 68 19.98 31.16 -6.99
C HIS A 68 19.06 30.86 -8.21
N VAL A 69 19.63 30.37 -9.33
CA VAL A 69 18.84 29.94 -10.49
C VAL A 69 18.16 28.63 -10.18
N LEU A 70 18.87 27.68 -9.55
CA LEU A 70 18.27 26.43 -9.09
C LEU A 70 17.16 26.69 -8.06
N GLU A 71 17.36 27.61 -7.11
CA GLU A 71 16.31 27.98 -6.14
C GLU A 71 15.04 28.52 -6.81
N ARG A 72 15.16 29.23 -7.94
CA ARG A 72 14.00 29.66 -8.73
C ARG A 72 13.35 28.52 -9.47
N ILE A 73 14.13 27.62 -10.03
CA ILE A 73 13.62 26.39 -10.68
C ILE A 73 12.86 25.56 -9.67
N ASP A 74 13.38 25.37 -8.45
CA ASP A 74 12.70 24.64 -7.38
C ASP A 74 11.32 25.23 -7.08
N ALA A 75 11.21 26.55 -7.00
CA ALA A 75 9.93 27.22 -6.75
C ALA A 75 8.94 26.98 -7.90
N VAL A 76 9.40 27.03 -9.14
CA VAL A 76 8.57 26.73 -10.33
C VAL A 76 8.12 25.27 -10.33
N VAL A 77 9.03 24.33 -10.05
CA VAL A 77 8.71 22.90 -9.96
C VAL A 77 7.65 22.65 -8.89
N LEU A 78 7.78 23.28 -7.72
CA LEU A 78 6.79 23.18 -6.65
C LEU A 78 5.40 23.67 -7.11
N VAL A 79 5.34 24.82 -7.80
CA VAL A 79 4.07 25.35 -8.32
C VAL A 79 3.46 24.40 -9.34
N VAL A 80 4.26 23.89 -10.29
CA VAL A 80 3.80 22.91 -11.28
C VAL A 80 3.29 21.64 -10.59
N ALA A 81 3.99 21.16 -9.55
CA ALA A 81 3.58 19.99 -8.77
C ALA A 81 2.23 20.22 -8.06
N VAL A 82 1.98 21.40 -7.49
CA VAL A 82 0.68 21.74 -6.91
C VAL A 82 -0.42 21.79 -7.97
N VAL A 83 -0.14 22.40 -9.11
CA VAL A 83 -1.12 22.50 -10.22
C VAL A 83 -1.51 21.12 -10.73
N ILE A 84 -0.55 20.23 -10.98
CA ILE A 84 -0.86 18.87 -11.44
C ILE A 84 -1.54 18.03 -10.36
N LEU A 85 -1.23 18.22 -9.08
CA LEU A 85 -1.94 17.60 -7.96
C LEU A 85 -3.41 18.00 -7.96
N CYS A 86 -3.71 19.29 -8.12
CA CYS A 86 -5.08 19.79 -8.22
C CYS A 86 -5.82 19.24 -9.45
N ALA A 87 -5.16 19.22 -10.61
CA ALA A 87 -5.73 18.69 -11.84
C ALA A 87 -6.04 17.20 -11.73
N TRP A 88 -5.11 16.40 -11.18
CA TRP A 88 -5.33 14.99 -10.90
C TRP A 88 -6.50 14.76 -9.95
N THR A 89 -6.57 15.54 -8.87
CA THR A 89 -7.68 15.44 -7.91
C THR A 89 -9.01 15.78 -8.54
N ALA A 90 -9.06 16.81 -9.39
CA ALA A 90 -10.26 17.15 -10.15
C ALA A 90 -10.69 15.99 -11.04
N SER A 91 -9.75 15.30 -11.72
CA SER A 91 -10.08 14.12 -12.52
C SER A 91 -10.71 13.01 -11.68
N GLN A 92 -10.22 12.77 -10.47
CA GLN A 92 -10.78 11.75 -9.58
C GLN A 92 -12.18 12.14 -9.09
N LEU A 93 -12.42 13.40 -8.78
CA LEU A 93 -13.72 13.89 -8.31
C LEU A 93 -14.81 13.83 -9.39
N PHE A 94 -14.48 14.23 -10.62
CA PHE A 94 -15.48 14.36 -11.68
C PHE A 94 -15.69 13.10 -12.50
N PHE A 95 -14.67 12.21 -12.56
CA PHE A 95 -14.71 11.03 -13.45
C PHE A 95 -14.98 9.73 -12.73
N ARG A 96 -14.34 9.52 -11.61
CA ARG A 96 -14.37 8.27 -10.87
C ARG A 96 -14.55 8.55 -9.39
N PRO A 97 -15.63 9.21 -8.98
CA PRO A 97 -15.86 9.53 -7.60
C PRO A 97 -16.16 8.24 -6.82
N ALA A 98 -15.10 7.45 -6.55
CA ALA A 98 -15.19 6.24 -5.76
C ALA A 98 -14.10 6.27 -4.69
N TYR A 99 -14.42 5.79 -3.49
CA TYR A 99 -13.40 5.52 -2.50
C TYR A 99 -12.78 4.14 -2.73
N GLY A 100 -11.46 4.06 -2.59
CA GLY A 100 -10.68 2.83 -2.67
C GLY A 100 -10.59 2.07 -1.35
N THR A 101 -11.15 2.61 -0.24
CA THR A 101 -11.13 1.99 1.09
C THR A 101 -12.41 2.26 1.86
N ASP A 102 -12.73 1.39 2.82
CA ASP A 102 -13.79 1.60 3.81
C ASP A 102 -13.44 2.77 4.75
N GLU A 103 -12.15 3.01 5.02
CA GLU A 103 -11.67 4.10 5.85
C GLU A 103 -12.19 5.46 5.37
N ALA A 104 -11.98 5.79 4.08
CA ALA A 104 -12.42 7.05 3.50
C ALA A 104 -13.96 7.21 3.56
N ALA A 105 -14.69 6.14 3.24
CA ALA A 105 -16.13 6.12 3.29
C ALA A 105 -16.67 6.31 4.71
N PHE A 106 -16.12 5.60 5.68
CA PHE A 106 -16.54 5.65 7.08
C PHE A 106 -16.27 7.02 7.71
N ILE A 107 -15.11 7.62 7.42
CA ILE A 107 -14.76 8.95 7.93
C ILE A 107 -15.70 10.02 7.37
N GLN A 108 -16.02 9.99 6.06
CA GLN A 108 -17.01 10.94 5.53
C GLN A 108 -18.41 10.68 6.07
N TYR A 109 -18.83 9.44 6.19
CA TYR A 109 -20.14 9.08 6.73
C TYR A 109 -20.25 9.49 8.19
N ALA A 110 -19.18 9.33 8.98
CA ALA A 110 -19.10 9.84 10.35
C ALA A 110 -19.26 11.36 10.41
N ALA A 111 -18.66 12.11 9.48
CA ALA A 111 -18.87 13.55 9.37
C ALA A 111 -20.33 13.91 9.07
N GLN A 112 -21.00 13.17 8.19
CA GLN A 112 -22.43 13.35 7.90
C GLN A 112 -23.30 13.05 9.11
N ILE A 113 -23.08 11.94 9.82
CA ILE A 113 -23.79 11.56 11.04
C ILE A 113 -23.66 12.67 12.09
N PHE A 114 -22.44 13.20 12.28
CA PHE A 114 -22.18 14.28 13.21
C PHE A 114 -22.93 15.57 12.82
N LEU A 115 -22.97 15.93 11.54
CA LEU A 115 -23.74 17.07 11.04
C LEU A 115 -25.24 16.97 11.27
N HIS A 116 -25.77 15.74 11.36
CA HIS A 116 -27.17 15.49 11.72
C HIS A 116 -27.40 15.41 13.23
N GLY A 117 -26.40 15.75 14.05
CA GLY A 117 -26.52 15.77 15.51
C GLY A 117 -26.42 14.40 16.19
N HIS A 118 -25.95 13.38 15.50
CA HIS A 118 -25.77 12.04 16.05
C HIS A 118 -24.30 11.72 16.35
N ASN A 119 -24.08 10.83 17.32
CA ASN A 119 -22.74 10.39 17.69
C ASN A 119 -22.22 9.34 16.69
N PRO A 120 -21.14 9.61 15.92
CA PRO A 120 -20.59 8.68 14.96
C PRO A 120 -20.09 7.35 15.56
N TYR A 121 -19.65 7.35 16.83
CA TYR A 121 -19.13 6.17 17.51
C TYR A 121 -20.23 5.19 17.95
N THR A 122 -21.49 5.58 17.93
CA THR A 122 -22.61 4.66 18.23
C THR A 122 -23.33 4.17 16.97
N ALA A 123 -22.87 4.61 15.80
CA ALA A 123 -23.53 4.34 14.53
C ALA A 123 -22.93 3.13 13.81
N ASN A 124 -23.78 2.44 13.05
CA ASN A 124 -23.32 1.46 12.07
C ASN A 124 -22.89 2.16 10.78
N LEU A 125 -21.63 2.07 10.41
CA LEU A 125 -21.06 2.76 9.23
C LEU A 125 -21.12 1.93 7.93
N LEU A 126 -21.60 0.68 7.95
CA LEU A 126 -21.68 -0.15 6.75
C LEU A 126 -22.49 0.47 5.59
N PRO A 127 -23.56 1.27 5.82
CA PRO A 127 -24.27 1.96 4.74
C PRO A 127 -23.38 2.87 3.89
N ALA A 128 -22.27 3.38 4.45
CA ALA A 128 -21.29 4.18 3.73
C ALA A 128 -20.71 3.46 2.52
N LEU A 129 -20.49 2.14 2.59
CA LEU A 129 -19.93 1.36 1.48
C LEU A 129 -20.83 1.44 0.25
N THR A 130 -22.14 1.33 0.44
CA THR A 130 -23.13 1.46 -0.64
C THR A 130 -23.27 2.89 -1.10
N GLN A 131 -23.37 3.86 -0.17
CA GLN A 131 -23.53 5.27 -0.46
C GLN A 131 -22.39 5.83 -1.31
N PHE A 132 -21.15 5.47 -0.98
CA PHE A 132 -19.95 5.94 -1.67
C PHE A 132 -19.41 4.96 -2.72
N ARG A 133 -20.17 3.91 -3.04
CA ARG A 133 -19.82 2.91 -4.06
C ARG A 133 -18.46 2.25 -3.83
N VAL A 134 -18.13 2.00 -2.55
CA VAL A 134 -16.90 1.29 -2.20
C VAL A 134 -17.04 -0.19 -2.56
N PRO A 135 -16.16 -0.74 -3.41
CA PRO A 135 -16.19 -2.17 -3.68
C PRO A 135 -16.03 -2.99 -2.40
N ILE A 136 -16.85 -4.02 -2.24
CA ILE A 136 -16.88 -4.85 -1.02
C ILE A 136 -15.50 -5.46 -0.67
N LYS A 137 -14.65 -5.68 -1.67
CA LYS A 137 -13.27 -6.17 -1.48
C LYS A 137 -12.38 -5.21 -0.69
N PHE A 138 -12.77 -3.95 -0.54
CA PHE A 138 -12.04 -2.95 0.25
C PHE A 138 -12.59 -2.79 1.67
N ALA A 139 -13.63 -3.54 2.04
CA ALA A 139 -14.12 -3.56 3.41
C ALA A 139 -13.15 -4.33 4.33
N THR A 140 -13.05 -3.89 5.58
CA THR A 140 -12.26 -4.60 6.60
C THR A 140 -13.05 -5.75 7.17
N TYR A 141 -12.55 -6.98 6.98
CA TYR A 141 -13.14 -8.21 7.49
C TYR A 141 -12.42 -8.67 8.76
N ARG A 142 -13.19 -9.32 9.66
CA ARG A 142 -12.70 -9.88 10.93
C ARG A 142 -12.61 -11.40 10.88
N LEU A 143 -11.76 -12.00 11.71
CA LEU A 143 -11.57 -13.45 11.78
C LEU A 143 -12.86 -14.21 12.13
N ASN A 144 -13.82 -13.56 12.80
CA ASN A 144 -15.12 -14.13 13.17
C ASN A 144 -16.18 -14.10 12.04
N GLY A 145 -15.81 -13.70 10.85
CA GLY A 145 -16.72 -13.61 9.71
C GLY A 145 -17.50 -12.30 9.59
N ALA A 146 -17.36 -11.38 10.55
CA ALA A 146 -18.01 -10.08 10.49
C ALA A 146 -17.23 -9.07 9.65
N THR A 147 -17.93 -8.05 9.17
CA THR A 147 -17.32 -6.85 8.57
C THR A 147 -17.21 -5.76 9.62
N ALA A 148 -16.11 -5.03 9.67
CA ALA A 148 -15.95 -3.87 10.53
C ALA A 148 -17.00 -2.81 10.15
N SER A 149 -17.68 -2.27 11.16
CA SER A 149 -18.82 -1.36 10.97
C SER A 149 -18.75 -0.11 11.84
N GLN A 150 -17.66 0.04 12.62
CA GLN A 150 -17.48 1.14 13.56
C GLN A 150 -16.38 2.10 13.10
N LEU A 151 -16.41 3.33 13.67
CA LEU A 151 -15.40 4.35 13.45
C LEU A 151 -14.13 4.05 14.25
N ALA A 152 -13.13 3.50 13.59
CA ALA A 152 -11.88 3.06 14.23
C ALA A 152 -10.87 4.18 14.54
N TYR A 153 -11.19 5.45 14.33
CA TYR A 153 -10.24 6.57 14.42
C TYR A 153 -10.68 7.62 15.44
N PRO A 154 -9.73 8.37 16.09
CA PRO A 154 -10.05 9.49 16.95
C PRO A 154 -10.80 10.61 16.22
N ALA A 155 -11.45 11.49 16.97
CA ALA A 155 -12.47 12.41 16.46
C ALA A 155 -11.97 13.41 15.39
N LEU A 156 -10.71 13.86 15.45
CA LEU A 156 -10.19 14.83 14.50
C LEU A 156 -10.16 14.27 13.06
N SER A 157 -10.12 12.94 12.88
CA SER A 157 -10.16 12.30 11.58
C SER A 157 -11.36 12.71 10.75
N PHE A 158 -12.55 12.69 11.32
CA PHE A 158 -13.77 13.10 10.62
C PHE A 158 -14.11 14.60 10.82
N LEU A 159 -13.70 15.22 11.94
CA LEU A 159 -13.95 16.64 12.16
C LEU A 159 -13.28 17.53 11.11
N LEU A 160 -12.10 17.14 10.61
CA LEU A 160 -11.43 17.82 9.50
C LEU A 160 -12.18 17.69 8.17
N VAL A 161 -13.04 16.68 8.04
CA VAL A 161 -13.85 16.44 6.83
C VAL A 161 -15.17 17.21 6.87
N VAL A 162 -15.69 17.55 8.07
CA VAL A 162 -16.97 18.24 8.26
C VAL A 162 -17.12 19.52 7.40
N PRO A 163 -16.15 20.45 7.36
CA PRO A 163 -16.31 21.67 6.55
C PRO A 163 -16.46 21.33 5.05
N PHE A 164 -15.74 20.34 4.56
CA PHE A 164 -15.79 19.93 3.15
C PHE A 164 -17.09 19.21 2.83
N THR A 165 -17.62 18.42 3.75
CA THR A 165 -18.91 17.76 3.60
C THR A 165 -20.05 18.78 3.49
N LEU A 166 -19.97 19.88 4.23
CA LEU A 166 -20.91 21.01 4.11
C LEU A 166 -20.80 21.72 2.75
N LEU A 167 -19.58 21.91 2.25
CA LEU A 167 -19.35 22.62 0.99
C LEU A 167 -19.70 21.78 -0.25
N THR A 168 -19.50 20.46 -0.20
CA THR A 168 -19.61 19.58 -1.38
C THR A 168 -20.97 18.89 -1.53
N HIS A 169 -21.89 19.05 -0.57
CA HIS A 169 -23.25 18.51 -0.61
C HIS A 169 -23.33 17.00 -0.99
N GLY A 170 -22.44 16.18 -0.43
CA GLY A 170 -22.48 14.72 -0.61
C GLY A 170 -21.54 14.14 -1.68
N VAL A 171 -20.76 14.97 -2.36
CA VAL A 171 -19.63 14.48 -3.18
C VAL A 171 -18.54 13.92 -2.24
N GLN A 172 -17.65 13.09 -2.77
CA GLN A 172 -16.55 12.47 -2.01
C GLN A 172 -15.56 13.52 -1.48
N SER A 173 -15.96 14.21 -0.41
CA SER A 173 -15.22 15.32 0.19
C SER A 173 -13.85 14.93 0.75
N VAL A 174 -13.65 13.66 1.12
CA VAL A 174 -12.37 13.14 1.59
C VAL A 174 -11.27 13.28 0.53
N ILE A 175 -11.61 13.18 -0.76
CA ILE A 175 -10.64 13.38 -1.86
C ILE A 175 -10.02 14.78 -1.78
N LEU A 176 -10.83 15.82 -1.51
CA LEU A 176 -10.34 17.20 -1.35
C LEU A 176 -9.48 17.34 -0.09
N VAL A 177 -9.89 16.73 1.00
CA VAL A 177 -9.15 16.78 2.28
C VAL A 177 -7.78 16.11 2.14
N ASN A 178 -7.71 14.96 1.47
CA ASN A 178 -6.45 14.27 1.17
C ASN A 178 -5.55 15.10 0.24
N MET A 179 -6.12 15.73 -0.80
CA MET A 179 -5.37 16.66 -1.66
C MET A 179 -4.74 17.79 -0.86
N LEU A 180 -5.51 18.40 0.04
CA LEU A 180 -5.01 19.48 0.89
C LEU A 180 -3.92 18.98 1.84
N ALA A 181 -4.08 17.78 2.43
CA ALA A 181 -3.07 17.18 3.28
C ALA A 181 -1.76 16.98 2.52
N LEU A 182 -1.82 16.39 1.32
CA LEU A 182 -0.64 16.20 0.44
C LEU A 182 -0.03 17.54 0.00
N GLY A 183 -0.84 18.51 -0.35
CA GLY A 183 -0.37 19.86 -0.72
C GLY A 183 0.34 20.56 0.45
N ILE A 184 -0.23 20.48 1.64
CA ILE A 184 0.38 21.04 2.87
C ILE A 184 1.66 20.26 3.20
N GLU A 185 1.66 18.94 3.12
CA GLU A 185 2.84 18.11 3.32
C GLU A 185 3.98 18.53 2.38
N MET A 186 3.70 18.67 1.08
CA MET A 186 4.68 19.09 0.08
C MET A 186 5.25 20.47 0.37
N ILE A 187 4.41 21.45 0.76
CA ILE A 187 4.83 22.81 1.12
C ILE A 187 5.68 22.81 2.39
N LEU A 188 5.28 22.04 3.42
CA LEU A 188 6.04 21.93 4.67
C LEU A 188 7.40 21.26 4.45
N LEU A 189 7.45 20.18 3.70
CA LEU A 189 8.70 19.52 3.30
C LEU A 189 9.63 20.51 2.56
N TYR A 190 9.10 21.19 1.55
CA TYR A 190 9.86 22.20 0.80
C TYR A 190 10.41 23.32 1.70
N ARG A 191 9.64 23.74 2.70
CA ARG A 191 10.04 24.83 3.60
C ARG A 191 11.01 24.39 4.69
N PHE A 192 10.91 23.16 5.16
CA PHE A 192 11.69 22.64 6.30
C PHE A 192 13.01 22.03 5.88
N LEU A 193 13.12 21.54 4.64
CA LEU A 193 14.34 20.95 4.14
C LEU A 193 15.38 22.03 3.76
N PRO A 194 16.68 21.70 3.91
CA PRO A 194 17.77 22.54 3.41
C PRO A 194 17.60 22.81 1.91
N LYS A 195 18.08 23.96 1.44
CA LYS A 195 17.87 24.44 0.06
C LYS A 195 18.16 23.40 -1.01
N ALA A 196 19.29 22.69 -0.92
CA ALA A 196 19.69 21.67 -1.89
C ALA A 196 18.77 20.43 -1.92
N TYR A 197 17.90 20.24 -0.95
CA TYR A 197 17.01 19.06 -0.80
C TYR A 197 15.54 19.41 -0.91
N ARG A 198 15.16 20.64 -1.22
CA ARG A 198 13.76 21.10 -1.21
C ARG A 198 12.86 20.29 -2.11
N LEU A 199 13.34 19.91 -3.30
CA LEU A 199 12.54 19.14 -4.25
C LEU A 199 12.37 17.66 -3.90
N VAL A 200 13.00 17.17 -2.82
CA VAL A 200 12.61 15.90 -2.19
C VAL A 200 11.11 15.92 -1.83
N SER A 201 10.55 17.10 -1.50
CA SER A 201 9.12 17.29 -1.27
C SER A 201 8.25 16.83 -2.45
N VAL A 202 8.63 17.21 -3.67
CA VAL A 202 7.92 16.82 -4.90
C VAL A 202 8.11 15.32 -5.18
N VAL A 203 9.33 14.81 -5.00
CA VAL A 203 9.63 13.37 -5.20
C VAL A 203 8.80 12.50 -4.26
N LEU A 204 8.73 12.85 -2.97
CA LEU A 204 8.01 12.05 -1.97
C LEU A 204 6.48 12.12 -2.13
N VAL A 205 5.94 13.29 -2.49
CA VAL A 205 4.47 13.48 -2.49
C VAL A 205 3.84 13.09 -3.82
N VAL A 206 4.39 13.54 -4.95
CA VAL A 206 3.79 13.26 -6.27
C VAL A 206 4.61 12.35 -7.16
N GLY A 207 5.91 12.17 -6.85
CA GLY A 207 6.79 11.31 -7.63
C GLY A 207 6.65 9.82 -7.33
N MET A 208 5.91 9.43 -6.30
CA MET A 208 5.60 8.04 -5.96
C MET A 208 4.16 7.69 -6.39
N PRO A 209 3.94 7.16 -7.62
CA PRO A 209 2.59 6.97 -8.18
C PRO A 209 1.67 6.13 -7.29
N TYR A 210 2.21 5.08 -6.67
CA TYR A 210 1.43 4.23 -5.76
C TYR A 210 0.89 5.01 -4.56
N LEU A 211 1.76 5.76 -3.88
CA LEU A 211 1.37 6.54 -2.70
C LEU A 211 0.37 7.63 -3.07
N PHE A 212 0.68 8.38 -4.12
CA PHE A 212 -0.15 9.47 -4.60
C PHE A 212 -1.56 9.01 -4.99
N ASN A 213 -1.68 7.95 -5.81
CA ASN A 213 -2.98 7.44 -6.26
C ASN A 213 -3.81 6.86 -5.12
N ASN A 214 -3.19 6.09 -4.23
CA ASN A 214 -3.89 5.45 -3.13
C ASN A 214 -4.32 6.47 -2.07
N THR A 215 -3.50 7.49 -1.78
CA THR A 215 -3.82 8.48 -0.76
C THR A 215 -5.04 9.30 -1.13
N ILE A 216 -5.14 9.80 -2.37
CA ILE A 216 -6.25 10.67 -2.77
C ILE A 216 -7.60 9.98 -2.62
N GLY A 217 -7.70 8.72 -3.02
CA GLY A 217 -8.97 7.97 -2.98
C GLY A 217 -9.20 7.13 -1.73
N GLY A 218 -8.22 6.96 -0.87
CA GLY A 218 -8.29 5.91 0.15
C GLY A 218 -7.78 6.24 1.53
N VAL A 219 -6.51 6.56 1.67
CA VAL A 219 -5.85 6.65 2.99
C VAL A 219 -6.01 8.05 3.56
N ILE A 220 -6.83 8.19 4.59
CA ILE A 220 -7.13 9.51 5.15
C ILE A 220 -6.46 9.76 6.51
N ALA A 221 -6.64 8.89 7.50
CA ALA A 221 -6.15 9.18 8.85
C ALA A 221 -4.63 9.30 8.88
N THR A 222 -3.90 8.42 8.18
CA THR A 222 -2.44 8.51 8.07
C THR A 222 -2.04 9.76 7.31
N ALA A 223 -2.66 10.07 6.17
CA ALA A 223 -2.36 11.25 5.37
C ALA A 223 -2.57 12.56 6.16
N LEU A 224 -3.65 12.68 6.92
CA LEU A 224 -3.93 13.86 7.75
C LEU A 224 -2.97 13.99 8.95
N THR A 225 -2.41 12.88 9.43
CA THR A 225 -1.46 12.86 10.55
C THR A 225 -0.11 13.47 10.15
N ILE A 226 0.36 13.24 8.91
CA ILE A 226 1.70 13.62 8.44
C ILE A 226 1.97 15.13 8.51
N PRO A 227 1.11 16.04 8.03
CA PRO A 227 1.35 17.48 8.15
C PRO A 227 1.60 17.94 9.59
N PHE A 228 0.86 17.41 10.56
CA PHE A 228 1.06 17.71 11.97
C PHE A 228 2.40 17.19 12.48
N LEU A 229 2.76 15.95 12.14
CA LEU A 229 4.05 15.36 12.52
C LEU A 229 5.24 16.09 11.88
N LEU A 230 5.13 16.62 10.68
CA LEU A 230 6.18 17.45 10.06
C LEU A 230 6.50 18.69 10.87
N VAL A 231 5.47 19.37 11.42
CA VAL A 231 5.69 20.52 12.30
C VAL A 231 6.38 20.11 13.60
N VAL A 232 6.05 18.94 14.14
CA VAL A 232 6.70 18.38 15.33
C VAL A 232 8.17 18.02 15.04
N ALA A 233 8.41 17.38 13.89
CA ALA A 233 9.72 16.88 13.47
C ALA A 233 10.72 18.00 13.15
N HIS A 234 10.24 19.13 12.60
CA HIS A 234 11.12 20.24 12.25
C HIS A 234 11.82 20.82 13.48
N GLN A 235 13.16 20.76 13.52
CA GLN A 235 14.00 21.23 14.65
C GLN A 235 13.53 20.66 16.01
N TRP A 236 13.13 19.39 16.05
CA TRP A 236 12.62 18.72 17.25
C TRP A 236 13.65 18.67 18.39
N THR A 237 14.95 18.63 18.06
CA THR A 237 16.05 18.62 19.04
C THR A 237 16.11 19.87 19.91
N GLY A 238 15.47 20.96 19.46
CA GLY A 238 15.36 22.22 20.21
C GLY A 238 14.29 22.27 21.29
N ILE A 239 13.39 21.26 21.37
CA ILE A 239 12.28 21.26 22.33
C ILE A 239 12.83 21.31 23.77
N GLY A 240 12.52 22.38 24.52
CA GLY A 240 12.88 22.55 25.92
C GLY A 240 14.37 22.78 26.21
N SER A 241 15.16 23.22 25.22
CA SER A 241 16.62 23.46 25.39
C SER A 241 16.98 24.51 26.47
N GLU A 242 16.05 25.42 26.78
CA GLU A 242 16.23 26.44 27.83
C GLU A 242 15.74 25.97 29.22
N GLY A 243 15.42 24.71 29.42
CA GLY A 243 14.86 24.18 30.67
C GLY A 243 13.37 24.40 30.87
N ARG A 244 12.72 25.08 29.92
CA ARG A 244 11.26 25.30 29.84
C ARG A 244 10.79 24.99 28.43
N LEU A 245 9.49 24.68 28.29
CA LEU A 245 8.94 24.26 27.00
C LEU A 245 9.06 25.36 25.94
N GLY A 246 8.84 26.62 26.32
CA GLY A 246 8.83 27.77 25.43
C GLY A 246 7.68 27.71 24.40
N SER A 247 7.50 28.78 23.62
CA SER A 247 6.43 28.86 22.60
C SER A 247 6.60 27.84 21.48
N SER A 248 7.83 27.60 21.04
CA SER A 248 8.13 26.59 19.98
C SER A 248 7.82 25.17 20.46
N GLY A 249 8.23 24.81 21.69
CA GLY A 249 7.93 23.51 22.25
C GLY A 249 6.45 23.30 22.51
N LEU A 250 5.75 24.32 23.02
CA LEU A 250 4.29 24.29 23.22
C LEU A 250 3.56 24.07 21.90
N ARG A 251 3.91 24.84 20.85
CA ARG A 251 3.34 24.67 19.51
C ARG A 251 3.51 23.23 19.00
N LYS A 252 4.71 22.64 19.13
CA LYS A 252 4.97 21.25 18.74
C LYS A 252 4.17 20.24 19.58
N GLY A 253 3.98 20.50 20.88
CA GLY A 253 3.10 19.71 21.72
C GLY A 253 1.64 19.78 21.25
N ILE A 254 1.14 20.96 20.89
CA ILE A 254 -0.20 21.14 20.31
C ILE A 254 -0.34 20.32 19.01
N PHE A 255 0.62 20.44 18.09
CA PHE A 255 0.58 19.70 16.83
C PHE A 255 0.70 18.18 17.02
N LEU A 256 1.44 17.72 18.03
CA LEU A 256 1.45 16.30 18.41
C LEU A 256 0.08 15.86 18.93
N GLY A 257 -0.57 16.69 19.76
CA GLY A 257 -1.93 16.45 20.26
C GLY A 257 -2.96 16.36 19.13
N LEU A 258 -2.85 17.22 18.11
CA LEU A 258 -3.67 17.11 16.90
C LEU A 258 -3.37 15.82 16.14
N ALA A 259 -2.09 15.48 15.93
CA ALA A 259 -1.69 14.24 15.23
C ALA A 259 -2.29 12.99 15.88
N VAL A 260 -2.19 12.85 17.22
CA VAL A 260 -2.74 11.69 17.96
C VAL A 260 -4.27 11.69 18.00
N SER A 261 -4.91 12.84 17.74
CA SER A 261 -6.36 12.96 17.63
C SER A 261 -6.90 12.64 16.23
N VAL A 262 -6.01 12.47 15.24
CA VAL A 262 -6.38 12.03 13.88
C VAL A 262 -6.28 10.52 13.76
N GLY A 263 -5.13 9.92 14.13
CA GLY A 263 -4.89 8.51 13.90
C GLY A 263 -3.87 7.88 14.86
N GLN A 264 -4.02 6.57 15.05
CA GLN A 264 -3.20 5.80 16.00
C GLN A 264 -1.74 5.69 15.59
N PHE A 265 -1.38 5.90 14.32
CA PHE A 265 0.02 5.91 13.89
C PHE A 265 0.87 6.89 14.74
N ALA A 266 0.35 8.08 15.01
CA ALA A 266 1.03 9.06 15.84
C ALA A 266 1.27 8.58 17.29
N TRP A 267 0.44 7.65 17.81
CA TRP A 267 0.61 7.12 19.16
C TRP A 267 1.93 6.35 19.31
N PHE A 268 2.34 5.66 18.25
CA PHE A 268 3.63 4.96 18.25
C PHE A 268 4.83 5.91 18.19
N VAL A 269 4.65 7.13 17.62
CA VAL A 269 5.71 8.16 17.60
C VAL A 269 5.95 8.77 18.99
N VAL A 270 4.89 8.92 19.80
CA VAL A 270 4.95 9.60 21.11
C VAL A 270 6.05 9.05 22.02
N PRO A 271 6.14 7.74 22.34
CA PRO A 271 7.13 7.24 23.28
C PRO A 271 8.57 7.45 22.79
N PHE A 272 8.86 7.29 21.50
CA PHE A 272 10.19 7.56 20.95
C PHE A 272 10.57 9.03 21.08
N LEU A 273 9.65 9.93 20.75
CA LEU A 273 9.89 11.37 20.83
C LEU A 273 10.07 11.83 22.29
N VAL A 274 9.26 11.32 23.22
CA VAL A 274 9.39 11.63 24.65
C VAL A 274 10.74 11.17 25.21
N ILE A 275 11.15 9.94 24.87
CA ILE A 275 12.49 9.42 25.24
C ILE A 275 13.58 10.31 24.63
N ALA A 276 13.45 10.69 23.37
CA ALA A 276 14.43 11.52 22.68
C ALA A 276 14.58 12.91 23.33
N ILE A 277 13.46 13.58 23.62
CA ILE A 277 13.47 14.86 24.32
C ILE A 277 14.11 14.70 25.72
N TRP A 278 13.71 13.67 26.46
CA TRP A 278 14.28 13.39 27.78
C TRP A 278 15.77 13.15 27.72
N ARG A 279 16.28 12.33 26.79
CA ARG A 279 17.71 12.05 26.59
C ARG A 279 18.51 13.32 26.31
N LEU A 280 18.04 14.15 25.37
CA LEU A 280 18.70 15.42 25.03
C LEU A 280 18.74 16.37 26.23
N ARG A 281 17.64 16.51 26.95
CA ARG A 281 17.55 17.42 28.10
C ARG A 281 18.29 16.86 29.31
N ALA A 282 18.33 15.56 29.51
CA ALA A 282 19.09 14.94 30.60
C ALA A 282 20.59 15.20 30.46
N ALA A 283 21.13 15.19 29.24
CA ALA A 283 22.51 15.53 28.95
C ALA A 283 22.84 17.04 29.16
N GLU A 284 21.85 17.93 28.92
CA GLU A 284 22.07 19.37 29.02
C GLU A 284 21.76 19.94 30.44
N LEU A 285 20.68 19.46 31.06
CA LEU A 285 20.04 20.09 32.21
C LEU A 285 19.96 19.19 33.45
N GLY A 286 20.36 17.91 33.30
CA GLY A 286 20.16 16.88 34.30
C GLY A 286 18.76 16.29 34.31
N TRP A 287 18.62 15.07 34.89
CA TRP A 287 17.45 14.21 34.79
C TRP A 287 16.14 14.81 35.30
N ARG A 288 16.20 15.58 36.44
CA ARG A 288 14.99 16.18 37.03
C ARG A 288 14.35 17.23 36.10
N ARG A 289 15.16 18.14 35.56
CA ARG A 289 14.67 19.16 34.62
C ARG A 289 14.24 18.53 33.30
N ALA A 290 14.95 17.53 32.83
CA ALA A 290 14.56 16.75 31.62
C ALA A 290 13.18 16.13 31.77
N SER A 291 12.90 15.49 32.93
CA SER A 291 11.60 14.88 33.19
C SER A 291 10.46 15.91 33.22
N ILE A 292 10.71 17.10 33.79
CA ILE A 292 9.72 18.19 33.80
C ILE A 292 9.43 18.68 32.39
N VAL A 293 10.46 18.88 31.56
CA VAL A 293 10.30 19.31 30.17
C VAL A 293 9.53 18.26 29.37
N ALA A 294 9.91 16.99 29.46
CA ALA A 294 9.24 15.90 28.78
C ALA A 294 7.77 15.75 29.23
N ALA A 295 7.51 15.84 30.54
CA ALA A 295 6.15 15.79 31.09
C ALA A 295 5.27 16.98 30.61
N ARG A 296 5.83 18.20 30.59
CA ARG A 296 5.11 19.38 30.08
C ARG A 296 4.81 19.26 28.58
N PHE A 297 5.75 18.75 27.80
CA PHE A 297 5.55 18.48 26.38
C PHE A 297 4.43 17.45 26.15
N LEU A 298 4.52 16.30 26.82
CA LEU A 298 3.49 15.26 26.76
C LEU A 298 2.15 15.76 27.26
N GLY A 299 2.13 16.52 28.37
CA GLY A 299 0.93 17.14 28.94
C GLY A 299 0.26 18.10 27.97
N SER A 300 1.04 18.92 27.25
CA SER A 300 0.46 19.83 26.23
C SER A 300 -0.18 19.05 25.09
N ALA A 301 0.42 17.93 24.63
CA ALA A 301 -0.18 17.08 23.61
C ALA A 301 -1.43 16.36 24.15
N ALA A 302 -1.38 15.84 25.37
CA ALA A 302 -2.51 15.16 26.00
C ALA A 302 -3.71 16.07 26.21
N ILE A 303 -3.49 17.32 26.63
CA ILE A 303 -4.57 18.34 26.80
C ILE A 303 -5.27 18.57 25.48
N VAL A 304 -4.53 18.76 24.37
CA VAL A 304 -5.15 18.98 23.05
C VAL A 304 -5.91 17.73 22.60
N ALA A 305 -5.31 16.56 22.75
CA ALA A 305 -5.96 15.29 22.41
C ALA A 305 -7.26 15.10 23.22
N LEU A 306 -7.23 15.43 24.51
CA LEU A 306 -8.40 15.36 25.36
C LEU A 306 -9.47 16.38 24.94
N ILE A 307 -9.13 17.63 24.70
CA ILE A 307 -10.09 18.68 24.25
C ILE A 307 -10.81 18.25 22.98
N VAL A 308 -10.09 17.69 22.01
CA VAL A 308 -10.68 17.27 20.74
C VAL A 308 -11.61 16.07 20.91
N ASN A 309 -11.25 15.11 21.74
CA ASN A 309 -11.99 13.86 21.89
C ASN A 309 -13.02 13.89 23.05
N ALA A 310 -12.88 14.82 24.02
CA ALA A 310 -13.73 14.89 25.20
C ALA A 310 -15.23 14.94 24.89
N PRO A 311 -15.72 15.72 23.90
CA PRO A 311 -17.16 15.73 23.59
C PRO A 311 -17.70 14.31 23.30
N PHE A 312 -16.96 13.51 22.53
CA PHE A 312 -17.36 12.16 22.13
C PHE A 312 -17.16 11.15 23.27
N ILE A 313 -16.10 11.32 24.07
CA ILE A 313 -15.87 10.51 25.28
C ILE A 313 -17.00 10.74 26.28
N ILE A 314 -17.41 11.98 26.52
CA ILE A 314 -18.51 12.31 27.44
C ILE A 314 -19.85 11.81 26.88
N TRP A 315 -20.05 11.93 25.57
CA TRP A 315 -21.30 11.49 24.92
C TRP A 315 -21.51 9.98 25.00
N SER A 316 -20.47 9.17 24.75
CA SER A 316 -20.52 7.71 24.89
C SER A 316 -19.11 7.14 25.14
N PRO A 317 -18.67 7.05 26.42
CA PRO A 317 -17.31 6.60 26.74
C PRO A 317 -17.03 5.21 26.21
N HIS A 318 -17.96 4.28 26.46
CA HIS A 318 -17.79 2.88 26.04
C HIS A 318 -17.59 2.73 24.52
N ALA A 319 -18.47 3.38 23.73
CA ALA A 319 -18.38 3.32 22.28
C ALA A 319 -17.07 3.94 21.78
N TRP A 320 -16.69 5.12 22.29
CA TRP A 320 -15.47 5.79 21.87
C TRP A 320 -14.23 4.93 22.13
N PHE A 321 -14.08 4.38 23.35
CA PHE A 321 -12.91 3.54 23.68
C PHE A 321 -12.91 2.24 22.89
N THR A 322 -14.04 1.57 22.75
CA THR A 322 -14.16 0.32 22.00
C THR A 322 -13.80 0.53 20.54
N ASP A 323 -14.30 1.60 19.93
CA ASP A 323 -14.11 1.86 18.51
C ASP A 323 -12.69 2.35 18.19
N VAL A 324 -12.19 3.35 18.93
CA VAL A 324 -10.86 3.91 18.70
C VAL A 324 -9.75 2.90 19.02
N LEU A 325 -9.94 1.99 19.96
CA LEU A 325 -8.99 0.92 20.25
C LEU A 325 -9.22 -0.33 19.39
N SER A 326 -10.28 -0.35 18.58
CA SER A 326 -10.61 -1.52 17.76
C SER A 326 -9.47 -1.98 16.82
N PRO A 327 -8.63 -1.13 16.21
CA PRO A 327 -7.51 -1.61 15.39
C PRO A 327 -6.54 -2.54 16.15
N VAL A 328 -6.47 -2.41 17.47
CA VAL A 328 -5.63 -3.27 18.33
C VAL A 328 -6.31 -4.59 18.68
N PHE A 329 -7.65 -4.58 18.87
CA PHE A 329 -8.39 -5.71 19.44
C PHE A 329 -9.36 -6.40 18.49
N GLN A 330 -9.69 -5.81 17.34
CA GLN A 330 -10.75 -6.30 16.46
C GLN A 330 -10.43 -7.58 15.69
N LYS A 331 -9.19 -8.06 15.74
CA LYS A 331 -8.76 -9.30 15.08
C LYS A 331 -9.17 -9.33 13.60
N ALA A 332 -8.73 -8.33 12.84
CA ALA A 332 -9.00 -8.24 11.40
C ALA A 332 -8.23 -9.32 10.64
N ILE A 333 -8.72 -9.70 9.46
CA ILE A 333 -8.01 -10.63 8.58
C ILE A 333 -6.61 -10.06 8.28
N PRO A 334 -5.56 -10.89 8.37
CA PRO A 334 -4.19 -10.49 8.05
C PRO A 334 -4.07 -9.93 6.64
N LEU A 335 -3.35 -8.82 6.51
CA LEU A 335 -3.14 -8.13 5.24
C LEU A 335 -1.88 -7.25 5.30
N GLY A 336 -1.18 -7.12 4.20
CA GLY A 336 -0.10 -6.14 4.02
C GLY A 336 1.26 -6.77 3.74
N GLN A 337 2.34 -5.96 3.81
CA GLN A 337 3.69 -6.30 3.38
C GLN A 337 4.63 -6.49 4.58
N GLY A 338 4.30 -7.40 5.48
CA GLY A 338 5.10 -7.71 6.66
C GLY A 338 5.50 -9.18 6.74
N LEU A 339 5.95 -9.61 7.92
CA LEU A 339 6.27 -11.01 8.17
C LEU A 339 5.08 -11.94 7.90
N ILE A 340 3.86 -11.42 8.00
CA ILE A 340 2.62 -12.15 7.73
C ILE A 340 2.53 -12.67 6.29
N ASP A 341 3.21 -12.04 5.32
CA ASP A 341 3.25 -12.49 3.93
C ASP A 341 3.87 -13.88 3.79
N ALA A 342 4.82 -14.23 4.67
CA ALA A 342 5.37 -15.59 4.72
C ALA A 342 4.29 -16.63 5.04
N THR A 343 3.31 -16.28 5.89
CA THR A 343 2.16 -17.15 6.17
C THR A 343 1.21 -17.23 4.98
N ILE A 344 0.91 -16.09 4.35
CA ILE A 344 -0.04 -16.00 3.24
C ILE A 344 0.49 -16.74 2.01
N PHE A 345 1.71 -16.43 1.58
CA PHE A 345 2.25 -16.86 0.29
C PHE A 345 3.21 -18.07 0.36
N LEU A 346 3.95 -18.21 1.46
CA LEU A 346 4.90 -19.33 1.65
C LEU A 346 4.32 -20.46 2.51
N HIS A 347 3.10 -20.32 3.01
CA HIS A 347 2.40 -21.30 3.85
C HIS A 347 3.15 -21.66 5.15
N THR A 348 3.97 -20.77 5.66
CA THR A 348 4.71 -20.91 6.91
C THR A 348 3.96 -20.22 8.04
N GLY A 349 3.75 -20.89 9.17
CA GLY A 349 3.02 -20.28 10.28
C GLY A 349 1.50 -20.24 10.08
N GLY A 350 0.82 -19.32 10.80
CA GLY A 350 -0.63 -19.13 10.72
C GLY A 350 -1.44 -20.00 11.67
N GLY A 351 -0.79 -20.85 12.47
CA GLY A 351 -1.45 -21.69 13.48
C GLY A 351 -1.93 -20.92 14.70
N ASP A 352 -1.33 -19.76 14.94
CA ASP A 352 -1.72 -18.81 15.97
C ASP A 352 -1.25 -17.40 15.57
N LEU A 353 -2.21 -16.52 15.31
CA LEU A 353 -1.93 -15.15 14.87
C LEU A 353 -1.54 -14.22 16.02
N ASP A 354 -1.81 -14.59 17.27
CA ASP A 354 -1.42 -13.80 18.45
C ASP A 354 0.11 -13.73 18.58
N TYR A 355 0.87 -14.70 18.05
CA TYR A 355 2.31 -14.63 18.02
C TYR A 355 2.88 -13.46 17.20
N PHE A 356 2.20 -13.06 16.11
CA PHE A 356 2.58 -11.86 15.35
C PHE A 356 2.40 -10.59 16.18
N THR A 357 1.26 -10.50 16.90
CA THR A 357 1.00 -9.38 17.82
C THR A 357 2.04 -9.33 18.95
N ALA A 358 2.33 -10.47 19.56
CA ALA A 358 3.36 -10.58 20.61
C ALA A 358 4.76 -10.18 20.07
N ALA A 359 5.12 -10.62 18.86
CA ALA A 359 6.36 -10.23 18.19
C ALA A 359 6.43 -8.70 17.94
N ALA A 360 5.34 -8.10 17.47
CA ALA A 360 5.26 -6.66 17.25
C ALA A 360 5.40 -5.86 18.57
N ILE A 361 4.74 -6.29 19.64
CA ILE A 361 4.89 -5.67 20.97
C ILE A 361 6.34 -5.83 21.49
N ALA A 362 6.93 -7.02 21.37
CA ALA A 362 8.31 -7.26 21.77
C ALA A 362 9.27 -6.39 20.96
N LEU A 363 9.03 -6.21 19.66
CA LEU A 363 9.82 -5.32 18.80
C LEU A 363 9.67 -3.86 19.22
N LEU A 364 8.46 -3.40 19.54
CA LEU A 364 8.24 -2.05 20.08
C LEU A 364 9.09 -1.82 21.33
N VAL A 365 9.07 -2.75 22.28
CA VAL A 365 9.86 -2.66 23.51
C VAL A 365 11.37 -2.68 23.19
N ALA A 366 11.83 -3.59 22.34
CA ALA A 366 13.22 -3.67 21.93
C ALA A 366 13.70 -2.36 21.26
N LEU A 367 12.90 -1.79 20.37
CA LEU A 367 13.21 -0.51 19.70
C LEU A 367 13.24 0.67 20.69
N LEU A 368 12.31 0.74 21.65
CA LEU A 368 12.30 1.78 22.68
C LEU A 368 13.53 1.68 23.60
N VAL A 369 13.89 0.46 24.01
CA VAL A 369 15.08 0.23 24.82
C VAL A 369 16.35 0.55 24.03
N ALA A 370 16.46 0.05 22.79
CA ALA A 370 17.59 0.37 21.90
C ALA A 370 17.73 1.88 21.68
N HIS A 371 16.62 2.56 21.40
CA HIS A 371 16.58 4.01 21.23
C HIS A 371 16.99 4.77 22.49
N SER A 372 16.63 4.25 23.66
CA SER A 372 17.06 4.83 24.94
C SER A 372 18.53 4.59 25.23
N VAL A 373 19.05 3.38 24.95
CA VAL A 373 20.42 2.96 25.29
C VAL A 373 21.45 3.50 24.29
N TYR A 374 21.16 3.43 23.00
CA TYR A 374 22.05 3.86 21.91
C TYR A 374 21.53 5.13 21.24
N PHE A 375 21.09 6.09 22.03
CA PHE A 375 20.40 7.27 21.56
C PHE A 375 21.18 8.08 20.51
N SER A 376 22.50 8.28 20.71
CA SER A 376 23.30 9.08 19.75
C SER A 376 23.31 8.49 18.34
N HIS A 377 23.25 7.16 18.22
CA HIS A 377 23.23 6.45 16.95
C HIS A 377 21.82 6.45 16.32
N LEU A 378 20.78 6.39 17.16
CA LEU A 378 19.39 6.23 16.75
C LEU A 378 18.57 7.53 16.78
N ALA A 379 19.13 8.63 17.28
CA ALA A 379 18.42 9.89 17.41
C ALA A 379 17.78 10.38 16.11
N ARG A 380 18.49 10.24 14.98
CA ARG A 380 17.99 10.62 13.66
C ARG A 380 16.89 9.71 13.13
N ALA A 381 16.74 8.53 13.72
CA ALA A 381 15.71 7.56 13.38
C ALA A 381 14.44 7.67 14.25
N THR A 382 14.38 8.63 15.20
CA THR A 382 13.26 8.79 16.17
C THR A 382 11.88 8.68 15.53
N PHE A 383 11.70 9.23 14.32
CA PHE A 383 10.40 9.25 13.64
C PHE A 383 10.16 8.07 12.70
N ILE A 384 11.19 7.32 12.30
CA ILE A 384 11.02 6.13 11.42
C ILE A 384 10.96 4.82 12.22
N LEU A 385 11.62 4.74 13.39
CA LEU A 385 11.59 3.53 14.22
C LEU A 385 10.19 3.02 14.56
N PRO A 386 9.18 3.88 14.84
CA PRO A 386 7.82 3.43 15.10
C PRO A 386 7.22 2.59 13.97
N ALA A 387 7.53 2.91 12.72
CA ALA A 387 7.00 2.20 11.56
C ALA A 387 7.49 0.75 11.50
N LEU A 388 8.70 0.46 12.00
CA LEU A 388 9.28 -0.90 11.99
C LEU A 388 8.44 -1.90 12.79
N VAL A 389 7.69 -1.45 13.80
CA VAL A 389 6.82 -2.30 14.62
C VAL A 389 5.79 -3.03 13.76
N PHE A 390 5.28 -2.35 12.72
CA PHE A 390 4.26 -2.91 11.83
C PHE A 390 4.77 -4.04 10.95
N LEU A 391 6.10 -4.19 10.75
CA LEU A 391 6.67 -5.32 9.99
C LEU A 391 6.32 -6.68 10.58
N LEU A 392 6.10 -6.75 11.89
CA LEU A 392 5.75 -7.98 12.59
C LEU A 392 4.26 -8.09 12.93
N SER A 393 3.46 -7.07 12.64
CA SER A 393 2.01 -7.10 12.89
C SER A 393 1.27 -7.94 11.85
N THR A 394 0.06 -8.36 12.19
CA THR A 394 -0.86 -9.05 11.24
C THR A 394 -1.38 -8.11 10.16
N ARG A 395 -1.27 -6.80 10.32
CA ARG A 395 -1.62 -5.78 9.33
C ARG A 395 -0.45 -4.82 9.15
N ALA A 396 0.30 -5.01 8.07
CA ALA A 396 1.51 -4.26 7.73
C ALA A 396 1.29 -3.51 6.41
N LEU A 397 0.49 -2.44 6.47
CA LEU A 397 0.10 -1.70 5.27
C LEU A 397 1.24 -0.77 4.81
N SER A 398 1.44 -0.68 3.50
CA SER A 398 2.54 0.09 2.87
C SER A 398 2.57 1.56 3.26
N GLU A 399 1.42 2.16 3.50
CA GLU A 399 1.30 3.55 3.92
C GLU A 399 2.02 3.85 5.24
N TYR A 400 2.08 2.90 6.17
CA TYR A 400 2.80 3.08 7.45
C TYR A 400 4.31 3.25 7.25
N PHE A 401 4.86 2.67 6.19
CA PHE A 401 6.29 2.74 5.88
C PHE A 401 6.62 3.93 5.00
N VAL A 402 5.80 4.21 3.99
CA VAL A 402 6.14 5.19 2.95
C VAL A 402 5.81 6.61 3.40
N MET A 403 4.64 6.84 4.03
CA MET A 403 4.22 8.20 4.41
C MET A 403 5.09 8.81 5.51
N VAL A 404 5.64 7.99 6.42
CA VAL A 404 6.51 8.49 7.50
C VAL A 404 7.88 8.96 7.00
N VAL A 405 8.29 8.58 5.78
CA VAL A 405 9.61 8.95 5.23
C VAL A 405 9.79 10.46 5.18
N GLY A 406 8.76 11.22 4.77
CA GLY A 406 8.79 12.68 4.78
C GLY A 406 9.07 13.27 6.17
N VAL A 407 8.40 12.75 7.19
CA VAL A 407 8.61 13.16 8.58
C VAL A 407 10.02 12.83 9.05
N TRP A 408 10.50 11.63 8.75
CA TRP A 408 11.85 11.20 9.09
C TRP A 408 12.92 12.06 8.42
N VAL A 409 12.79 12.36 7.12
CA VAL A 409 13.75 13.19 6.38
C VAL A 409 13.85 14.59 7.00
N VAL A 410 12.73 15.20 7.39
CA VAL A 410 12.74 16.51 8.09
C VAL A 410 13.39 16.38 9.48
N ALA A 411 13.09 15.33 10.22
CA ALA A 411 13.69 15.11 11.54
C ALA A 411 15.20 14.85 11.48
N ALA A 412 15.67 14.19 10.41
CA ALA A 412 17.07 13.86 10.19
C ALA A 412 17.88 15.00 9.53
N ALA A 413 17.20 16.00 8.96
CA ALA A 413 17.82 17.18 8.35
C ALA A 413 18.37 18.11 9.44
N ASP A 414 19.51 17.73 9.99
CA ASP A 414 20.18 18.43 11.09
C ASP A 414 20.92 19.68 10.66
N ASP A 415 20.83 20.73 11.50
CA ASP A 415 21.84 21.77 11.57
C ASP A 415 23.01 21.38 12.51
N PHE A 416 24.06 22.19 12.50
CA PHE A 416 25.22 21.97 13.36
C PHE A 416 24.86 21.95 14.86
N THR A 417 23.84 22.71 15.28
CA THR A 417 23.37 22.78 16.67
C THR A 417 22.71 21.48 17.09
N SER A 418 21.91 20.88 16.21
CA SER A 418 21.25 19.58 16.46
C SER A 418 22.28 18.45 16.55
N ALA A 419 23.27 18.43 15.66
CA ALA A 419 24.35 17.45 15.69
C ALA A 419 25.12 17.49 17.03
N ARG A 420 25.50 18.68 17.49
CA ARG A 420 26.16 18.86 18.79
C ARG A 420 25.32 18.40 19.99
N ARG A 421 24.00 18.65 19.97
CA ARG A 421 23.09 18.20 21.03
C ARG A 421 23.01 16.69 21.08
N ILE A 422 22.93 16.04 19.93
CA ILE A 422 22.88 14.57 19.81
C ILE A 422 24.20 13.97 20.30
N GLU A 423 25.34 14.51 19.88
CA GLU A 423 26.68 14.08 20.32
C GLU A 423 26.81 14.18 21.85
N LYS A 424 26.40 15.34 22.43
CA LYS A 424 26.41 15.52 23.90
C LYS A 424 25.53 14.49 24.61
N ALA A 425 24.36 14.15 24.05
CA ALA A 425 23.50 13.12 24.62
C ALA A 425 24.12 11.71 24.52
N GLY A 426 25.00 11.46 23.55
CA GLY A 426 25.75 10.23 23.40
C GLY A 426 26.71 9.95 24.56
N LEU A 427 27.12 10.98 25.31
CA LEU A 427 27.91 10.80 26.55
C LEU A 427 27.13 10.03 27.63
N LEU A 428 25.82 9.94 27.51
CA LEU A 428 24.94 9.13 28.36
C LEU A 428 24.64 7.74 27.77
N ASP A 429 25.10 7.45 26.55
CA ASP A 429 24.93 6.15 25.95
C ASP A 429 25.73 5.09 26.69
N VAL A 430 25.26 3.87 26.64
CA VAL A 430 25.91 2.77 27.31
C VAL A 430 27.09 2.29 26.48
N ASP A 431 28.30 2.60 26.91
CA ASP A 431 29.51 2.01 26.37
C ASP A 431 29.79 0.67 27.07
N LEU A 432 29.36 -0.42 26.44
CA LEU A 432 29.56 -1.77 26.95
C LEU A 432 31.04 -2.21 26.90
N ALA A 433 31.85 -1.58 26.03
CA ALA A 433 33.24 -1.96 25.81
C ALA A 433 34.23 -1.24 26.75
N SER A 434 33.90 -0.01 27.20
CA SER A 434 34.83 0.87 27.88
C SER A 434 34.59 1.05 29.41
N ALA A 435 33.77 0.21 30.04
CA ALA A 435 33.41 0.32 31.45
C ALA A 435 34.63 0.23 32.38
N LYS A 436 35.33 1.36 32.59
CA LYS A 436 36.41 1.47 33.57
C LYS A 436 35.94 1.07 34.97
N PRO A 437 36.75 0.32 35.75
CA PRO A 437 36.42 -0.14 37.10
C PRO A 437 36.40 1.05 38.07
N GLY A 438 35.30 1.64 38.35
CA GLY A 438 35.21 2.74 39.33
C GLY A 438 33.80 3.37 39.47
N VAL A 439 32.88 3.21 38.50
CA VAL A 439 31.56 3.87 38.52
C VAL A 439 30.44 2.83 38.65
N ARG A 440 30.28 2.26 39.84
CA ARG A 440 29.32 1.17 40.14
C ARG A 440 27.86 1.46 39.71
N LYS A 441 27.37 2.68 39.88
CA LYS A 441 25.99 3.06 39.51
C LYS A 441 25.75 3.16 37.99
N LYS A 442 26.75 3.61 37.22
CA LYS A 442 26.65 3.63 35.73
C LYS A 442 26.69 2.22 35.13
N ARG A 443 27.48 1.32 35.74
CA ARG A 443 27.52 -0.11 35.35
C ARG A 443 26.18 -0.81 35.55
N ALA A 444 25.52 -0.61 36.69
CA ALA A 444 24.23 -1.26 36.96
C ALA A 444 23.14 -0.85 35.93
N GLY A 445 23.06 0.44 35.60
CA GLY A 445 22.12 0.93 34.56
C GLY A 445 22.45 0.40 33.17
N ALA A 446 23.74 0.32 32.82
CA ALA A 446 24.23 -0.23 31.57
C ALA A 446 23.89 -1.72 31.42
N VAL A 447 24.18 -2.51 32.43
CA VAL A 447 23.91 -3.95 32.48
C VAL A 447 22.39 -4.18 32.40
N LEU A 448 21.60 -3.41 33.15
CA LEU A 448 20.14 -3.52 33.11
C LEU A 448 19.59 -3.20 31.71
N GLY A 449 20.00 -2.09 31.09
CA GLY A 449 19.60 -1.72 29.75
C GLY A 449 19.97 -2.78 28.70
N ALA A 450 21.21 -3.30 28.76
CA ALA A 450 21.65 -4.36 27.87
C ALA A 450 20.87 -5.68 28.07
N SER A 451 20.59 -6.03 29.35
CA SER A 451 19.84 -7.23 29.69
C SER A 451 18.38 -7.13 29.21
N VAL A 452 17.72 -5.97 29.40
CA VAL A 452 16.35 -5.74 28.92
C VAL A 452 16.30 -5.75 27.38
N LEU A 453 17.30 -5.13 26.71
CA LEU A 453 17.39 -5.17 25.26
C LEU A 453 17.60 -6.61 24.77
N GLY A 454 18.53 -7.35 25.35
CA GLY A 454 18.78 -8.75 24.99
C GLY A 454 17.54 -9.63 25.20
N ALA A 455 16.85 -9.47 26.32
CA ALA A 455 15.59 -10.18 26.61
C ALA A 455 14.48 -9.81 25.58
N SER A 456 14.36 -8.51 25.24
CA SER A 456 13.37 -8.06 24.27
C SER A 456 13.67 -8.57 22.86
N VAL A 457 14.94 -8.54 22.43
CA VAL A 457 15.36 -9.10 21.13
C VAL A 457 15.13 -10.62 21.10
N LEU A 458 15.46 -11.33 22.19
CA LEU A 458 15.16 -12.75 22.30
C LEU A 458 13.66 -13.01 22.20
N ALA A 459 12.82 -12.21 22.86
CA ALA A 459 11.36 -12.31 22.77
C ALA A 459 10.86 -12.09 21.33
N VAL A 460 11.43 -11.11 20.60
CA VAL A 460 11.13 -10.90 19.17
C VAL A 460 11.44 -12.16 18.37
N LEU A 461 12.64 -12.73 18.55
CA LEU A 461 13.07 -13.92 17.80
C LEU A 461 12.18 -15.14 18.15
N VAL A 462 11.84 -15.31 19.42
CA VAL A 462 10.98 -16.42 19.87
C VAL A 462 9.58 -16.27 19.30
N PHE A 463 8.93 -15.12 19.46
CA PHE A 463 7.55 -14.94 18.99
C PHE A 463 7.47 -14.91 17.45
N ALA A 464 8.41 -14.28 16.76
CA ALA A 464 8.47 -14.35 15.29
C ALA A 464 8.74 -15.79 14.81
N GLY A 465 9.63 -16.52 15.50
CA GLY A 465 9.87 -17.94 15.24
C GLY A 465 8.62 -18.79 15.46
N LEU A 466 7.91 -18.59 16.56
CA LEU A 466 6.63 -19.26 16.83
C LEU A 466 5.57 -18.90 15.78
N ALA A 467 5.45 -17.62 15.42
CA ALA A 467 4.53 -17.16 14.38
C ALA A 467 4.75 -17.88 13.05
N LEU A 468 6.01 -18.08 12.65
CA LEU A 468 6.35 -18.75 11.39
C LEU A 468 6.35 -20.28 11.47
N THR A 469 6.51 -20.88 12.66
CA THR A 469 6.57 -22.34 12.83
C THR A 469 5.24 -22.94 13.28
N ALA A 470 4.32 -22.15 13.85
CA ALA A 470 2.98 -22.61 14.23
C ALA A 470 2.21 -23.08 12.99
N ARG A 471 2.02 -24.40 12.87
CA ARG A 471 1.45 -25.04 11.67
C ARG A 471 0.02 -24.59 11.42
N GLN A 472 -0.31 -24.34 10.17
CA GLN A 472 -1.70 -24.06 9.75
C GLN A 472 -2.62 -25.19 10.19
N PRO A 473 -3.69 -24.87 10.93
CA PRO A 473 -4.57 -25.89 11.50
C PRO A 473 -5.49 -26.53 10.46
N LEU A 474 -5.76 -25.84 9.34
CA LEU A 474 -6.57 -26.36 8.26
C LEU A 474 -5.71 -26.66 7.03
N ALA A 475 -5.84 -27.87 6.49
CA ALA A 475 -5.29 -28.22 5.19
C ALA A 475 -6.37 -28.06 4.11
N ILE A 476 -6.18 -27.12 3.19
CA ILE A 476 -7.14 -26.76 2.17
C ILE A 476 -6.68 -27.34 0.82
N LYS A 477 -7.55 -28.11 0.15
CA LYS A 477 -7.30 -28.62 -1.21
C LYS A 477 -8.49 -28.28 -2.10
N ILE A 478 -8.33 -27.36 -3.01
CA ILE A 478 -9.31 -27.04 -4.04
C ILE A 478 -9.52 -28.28 -4.92
N ARG A 479 -10.76 -28.69 -5.15
CA ARG A 479 -11.16 -29.87 -5.92
C ARG A 479 -11.70 -29.48 -7.29
N SER A 480 -12.54 -28.47 -7.34
CA SER A 480 -13.10 -27.96 -8.58
C SER A 480 -13.48 -26.48 -8.44
N LEU A 481 -13.45 -25.81 -9.56
CA LEU A 481 -13.88 -24.42 -9.72
C LEU A 481 -15.00 -24.39 -10.75
N ARG A 482 -15.99 -23.51 -10.52
CA ARG A 482 -16.96 -23.15 -11.54
C ARG A 482 -16.81 -21.66 -11.85
N THR A 483 -16.75 -21.37 -13.12
CA THR A 483 -16.63 -20.00 -13.63
C THR A 483 -17.96 -19.52 -14.16
N ASN A 484 -18.23 -18.25 -13.98
CA ASN A 484 -19.34 -17.56 -14.66
C ASN A 484 -18.75 -16.89 -15.91
N GLY A 485 -19.20 -17.32 -17.07
CA GLY A 485 -18.66 -16.85 -18.34
C GLY A 485 -19.02 -15.41 -18.69
N GLU A 486 -20.16 -14.94 -18.23
CA GLU A 486 -20.57 -13.54 -18.45
C GLU A 486 -19.60 -12.57 -17.78
N TYR A 487 -19.10 -12.91 -16.58
CA TYR A 487 -18.17 -12.07 -15.82
C TYR A 487 -16.72 -12.54 -15.90
N GLN A 488 -16.44 -13.62 -16.61
CA GLN A 488 -15.10 -14.25 -16.69
C GLN A 488 -14.44 -14.42 -15.32
N ALA A 489 -15.21 -14.86 -14.34
CA ALA A 489 -14.80 -14.92 -12.95
C ALA A 489 -15.21 -16.24 -12.28
N ILE A 490 -14.56 -16.57 -11.19
CA ILE A 490 -14.87 -17.77 -10.41
C ILE A 490 -16.14 -17.51 -9.60
N TRP A 491 -17.15 -18.35 -9.83
CA TRP A 491 -18.45 -18.24 -9.15
C TRP A 491 -18.59 -19.21 -7.98
N GLN A 492 -17.98 -20.39 -8.07
CA GLN A 492 -18.07 -21.43 -7.05
C GLN A 492 -16.75 -22.15 -6.88
N ILE A 493 -16.37 -22.41 -5.64
CA ILE A 493 -15.22 -23.20 -5.25
C ILE A 493 -15.68 -24.42 -4.49
N ARG A 494 -15.23 -25.63 -4.90
CA ARG A 494 -15.39 -26.85 -4.10
C ARG A 494 -14.01 -27.22 -3.54
N ALA A 495 -13.90 -27.22 -2.20
CA ALA A 495 -12.65 -27.50 -1.49
C ALA A 495 -12.82 -28.62 -0.46
N ARG A 496 -11.84 -29.48 -0.36
CA ARG A 496 -11.70 -30.40 0.78
C ARG A 496 -10.85 -29.70 1.84
N VAL A 497 -11.40 -29.59 3.04
CA VAL A 497 -10.73 -28.98 4.19
C VAL A 497 -10.57 -30.04 5.27
N THR A 498 -9.35 -30.17 5.80
CA THR A 498 -9.04 -31.11 6.88
C THR A 498 -8.58 -30.33 8.09
N ASN A 499 -9.21 -30.54 9.24
CA ASN A 499 -8.77 -29.98 10.51
C ASN A 499 -7.63 -30.84 11.09
N ARG A 500 -6.44 -30.26 11.19
CA ARG A 500 -5.24 -30.89 11.76
C ARG A 500 -4.95 -30.47 13.19
N SER A 501 -5.78 -29.59 13.75
CA SER A 501 -5.65 -29.15 15.13
C SER A 501 -6.36 -30.09 16.11
N SER A 502 -6.15 -29.85 17.40
CA SER A 502 -6.81 -30.56 18.50
C SER A 502 -8.16 -30.01 18.89
N VAL A 503 -8.61 -28.91 18.26
CA VAL A 503 -9.88 -28.23 18.59
C VAL A 503 -10.80 -28.17 17.39
N ALA A 504 -12.11 -28.03 17.63
CA ALA A 504 -13.09 -27.86 16.57
C ALA A 504 -13.03 -26.42 16.04
N LEU A 505 -12.89 -26.25 14.71
CA LEU A 505 -12.72 -24.97 14.06
C LEU A 505 -13.94 -24.57 13.23
N GLY A 506 -14.31 -23.30 13.29
CA GLY A 506 -15.34 -22.67 12.45
C GLY A 506 -14.72 -21.79 11.38
N PRO A 507 -14.39 -22.32 10.19
CA PRO A 507 -13.67 -21.56 9.17
C PRO A 507 -14.59 -20.58 8.44
N HIS A 508 -14.09 -19.35 8.23
CA HIS A 508 -14.62 -18.38 7.29
C HIS A 508 -13.66 -18.32 6.10
N PHE A 509 -14.21 -18.37 4.89
CA PHE A 509 -13.42 -18.48 3.68
C PHE A 509 -13.35 -17.16 2.91
N THR A 510 -12.17 -16.81 2.43
CA THR A 510 -11.92 -15.70 1.52
C THR A 510 -10.92 -16.10 0.46
N THR A 511 -10.81 -15.34 -0.61
CA THR A 511 -9.75 -15.52 -1.60
C THR A 511 -8.84 -14.31 -1.61
N ASP A 512 -7.57 -14.55 -1.80
CA ASP A 512 -6.57 -13.51 -2.05
C ASP A 512 -6.12 -13.63 -3.51
N ALA A 513 -6.34 -12.55 -4.25
CA ALA A 513 -5.91 -12.42 -5.64
C ALA A 513 -5.21 -11.08 -5.79
N SER A 514 -3.95 -11.08 -6.24
CA SER A 514 -3.15 -9.87 -6.42
C SER A 514 -2.93 -9.04 -5.14
N GLY A 515 -2.90 -9.70 -3.97
CA GLY A 515 -2.68 -9.03 -2.67
C GLY A 515 -3.93 -8.35 -2.09
N TYR A 516 -5.11 -8.68 -2.60
CA TYR A 516 -6.40 -8.19 -2.08
C TYR A 516 -7.29 -9.34 -1.65
N VAL A 517 -7.87 -9.21 -0.46
CA VAL A 517 -8.88 -10.13 0.08
C VAL A 517 -10.24 -9.82 -0.54
N THR A 518 -10.93 -10.85 -1.05
CA THR A 518 -12.20 -10.68 -1.81
C THR A 518 -13.39 -10.84 -0.90
N GLY A 519 -13.58 -10.41 0.21
CA GLY A 519 -14.76 -10.67 1.05
C GLY A 519 -14.96 -12.16 1.39
N PHE A 520 -15.89 -12.44 2.31
CA PHE A 520 -16.17 -13.82 2.69
C PHE A 520 -17.04 -14.54 1.65
N TRP A 521 -16.60 -15.74 1.28
CA TRP A 521 -17.37 -16.65 0.43
C TRP A 521 -18.48 -17.30 1.23
N ASN A 522 -19.68 -17.37 0.65
CA ASN A 522 -20.84 -18.00 1.27
C ASN A 522 -20.69 -19.52 1.27
N VAL A 523 -20.75 -20.14 2.44
CA VAL A 523 -20.72 -21.59 2.58
C VAL A 523 -22.11 -22.15 2.24
N ILE A 524 -22.23 -22.80 1.07
CA ILE A 524 -23.48 -23.45 0.60
C ILE A 524 -23.59 -24.86 1.19
N GLU A 525 -22.47 -25.60 1.17
CA GLU A 525 -22.37 -26.95 1.75
C GLU A 525 -21.12 -27.03 2.63
N GLY A 526 -21.24 -27.75 3.74
CA GLY A 526 -20.14 -28.00 4.68
C GLY A 526 -20.55 -27.74 6.13
N PRO A 527 -19.86 -28.32 7.10
CA PRO A 527 -20.20 -28.15 8.52
C PRO A 527 -19.78 -26.74 9.00
N ARG A 528 -20.59 -26.10 9.86
CA ARG A 528 -20.21 -24.82 10.48
C ARG A 528 -18.96 -24.94 11.36
N ARG A 529 -18.77 -26.12 12.00
CA ARG A 529 -17.56 -26.42 12.79
C ARG A 529 -17.01 -27.77 12.39
N LEU A 530 -15.72 -27.78 12.02
CA LEU A 530 -15.00 -28.98 11.61
C LEU A 530 -14.27 -29.58 12.81
N GLN A 531 -14.61 -30.81 13.19
CA GLN A 531 -14.06 -31.49 14.35
C GLN A 531 -12.56 -31.82 14.17
N PRO A 532 -11.80 -31.98 15.26
CA PRO A 532 -10.40 -32.38 15.24
C PRO A 532 -10.17 -33.64 14.41
N GLY A 533 -9.13 -33.64 13.58
CA GLY A 533 -8.75 -34.79 12.73
C GLY A 533 -9.73 -35.13 11.60
N LYS A 534 -10.90 -34.48 11.53
CA LYS A 534 -11.91 -34.73 10.49
C LYS A 534 -11.66 -33.86 9.25
N TRP A 535 -12.23 -34.32 8.14
CA TRP A 535 -12.30 -33.54 6.90
C TRP A 535 -13.74 -33.41 6.41
N ALA A 536 -13.99 -32.34 5.67
CA ALA A 536 -15.26 -32.11 4.99
C ALA A 536 -15.01 -31.49 3.61
N THR A 537 -15.99 -31.65 2.73
CA THR A 537 -16.06 -30.89 1.49
C THR A 537 -16.90 -29.64 1.74
N TYR A 538 -16.35 -28.49 1.41
CA TYR A 538 -17.03 -27.21 1.40
C TYR A 538 -17.36 -26.82 -0.02
N VAL A 539 -18.58 -26.36 -0.25
CA VAL A 539 -19.01 -25.71 -1.48
C VAL A 539 -19.23 -24.23 -1.14
N LEU A 540 -18.43 -23.39 -1.77
CA LEU A 540 -18.36 -21.97 -1.52
C LEU A 540 -18.90 -21.22 -2.72
N ALA A 541 -19.86 -20.31 -2.53
CA ALA A 541 -20.34 -19.40 -3.56
C ALA A 541 -19.72 -18.02 -3.40
N ALA A 542 -19.47 -17.36 -4.49
CA ALA A 542 -18.90 -16.02 -4.51
C ALA A 542 -19.78 -15.00 -3.73
N PRO A 543 -19.15 -14.06 -2.99
CA PRO A 543 -19.91 -13.11 -2.18
C PRO A 543 -20.71 -12.12 -3.03
N ASN A 544 -20.17 -11.65 -4.12
CA ASN A 544 -20.82 -10.82 -5.13
C ASN A 544 -19.98 -10.73 -6.42
N VAL A 545 -20.57 -10.10 -7.45
CA VAL A 545 -20.01 -10.03 -8.82
C VAL A 545 -18.67 -9.29 -8.90
N GLY A 546 -18.44 -8.29 -8.06
CA GLY A 546 -17.24 -7.41 -8.16
C GLY A 546 -16.01 -7.89 -7.39
N SER A 547 -16.11 -9.01 -6.67
CA SER A 547 -15.08 -9.44 -5.70
C SER A 547 -14.51 -10.83 -6.00
N MET A 548 -14.72 -11.35 -7.21
CA MET A 548 -14.31 -12.69 -7.57
C MET A 548 -12.97 -12.65 -8.30
N PRO A 549 -12.07 -13.66 -8.06
CA PRO A 549 -10.90 -13.82 -8.92
C PRO A 549 -11.35 -14.05 -10.37
N GLY A 550 -10.70 -13.37 -11.30
CA GLY A 550 -10.89 -13.60 -12.72
C GLY A 550 -10.42 -15.00 -13.14
N VAL A 551 -10.90 -15.51 -14.27
CA VAL A 551 -10.52 -16.83 -14.79
C VAL A 551 -9.02 -16.92 -15.12
N GLU A 552 -8.37 -15.78 -15.37
CA GLU A 552 -6.93 -15.70 -15.66
C GLU A 552 -6.08 -15.34 -14.43
N GLN A 553 -6.70 -15.06 -13.30
CA GLN A 553 -5.98 -14.67 -12.09
C GLN A 553 -5.64 -15.90 -11.24
N SER A 554 -4.38 -15.98 -10.83
CA SER A 554 -4.00 -16.87 -9.74
C SER A 554 -4.54 -16.34 -8.41
N PHE A 555 -4.98 -17.24 -7.55
CA PHE A 555 -5.49 -16.88 -6.23
C PHE A 555 -5.18 -17.95 -5.18
N LEU A 556 -5.24 -17.54 -3.92
CA LEU A 556 -5.20 -18.41 -2.75
C LEU A 556 -6.60 -18.47 -2.13
N LEU A 557 -7.10 -19.67 -1.83
CA LEU A 557 -8.26 -19.83 -0.95
C LEU A 557 -7.75 -19.85 0.49
N GLN A 558 -8.19 -18.87 1.27
CA GLN A 558 -7.83 -18.72 2.67
C GLN A 558 -9.01 -19.12 3.55
N ALA A 559 -8.71 -19.72 4.71
CA ALA A 559 -9.66 -19.97 5.76
C ALA A 559 -9.13 -19.35 7.05
N VAL A 560 -9.94 -18.51 7.69
CA VAL A 560 -9.61 -17.86 8.96
C VAL A 560 -10.57 -18.32 10.05
N THR A 561 -10.10 -18.34 11.29
CA THR A 561 -10.90 -18.65 12.48
C THR A 561 -10.61 -17.65 13.59
N ALA A 562 -11.60 -17.41 14.47
CA ALA A 562 -11.47 -16.46 15.58
C ALA A 562 -11.29 -17.15 16.95
N SER A 563 -11.35 -18.49 17.00
CA SER A 563 -11.17 -19.23 18.27
C SER A 563 -10.66 -20.64 17.96
N PRO A 564 -9.35 -20.85 18.00
CA PRO A 564 -8.24 -19.87 18.10
C PRO A 564 -8.12 -18.99 16.85
N ASP A 565 -7.41 -17.85 16.99
CA ASP A 565 -7.10 -16.94 15.89
C ASP A 565 -6.10 -17.58 14.94
N THR A 566 -6.58 -18.07 13.82
CA THR A 566 -5.72 -18.77 12.87
C THR A 566 -6.00 -18.37 11.43
N MET A 567 -5.01 -18.61 10.59
CA MET A 567 -5.11 -18.46 9.15
C MET A 567 -4.50 -19.67 8.46
N SER A 568 -5.20 -20.17 7.47
CA SER A 568 -4.72 -21.26 6.61
C SER A 568 -4.97 -20.90 5.18
N SER A 569 -4.03 -21.23 4.28
CA SER A 569 -4.14 -20.96 2.86
C SER A 569 -3.98 -22.24 2.01
N SER A 570 -4.67 -22.29 0.89
CA SER A 570 -4.48 -23.32 -0.12
C SER A 570 -3.16 -23.11 -0.88
N LYS A 571 -2.71 -24.10 -1.61
CA LYS A 571 -1.76 -23.84 -2.69
C LYS A 571 -2.38 -22.90 -3.71
N LEU A 572 -1.51 -22.18 -4.42
CA LEU A 572 -1.93 -21.29 -5.50
C LEU A 572 -2.84 -22.03 -6.47
N ALA A 573 -4.02 -21.48 -6.69
CA ALA A 573 -4.98 -21.99 -7.66
C ALA A 573 -5.00 -21.09 -8.89
N LEU A 574 -5.06 -21.75 -10.03
CA LEU A 574 -5.28 -21.11 -11.32
C LEU A 574 -6.55 -21.72 -11.88
N PRO A 575 -7.55 -20.91 -12.22
CA PRO A 575 -8.78 -21.42 -12.85
C PRO A 575 -8.46 -22.13 -14.16
N GLU A 576 -7.58 -21.55 -14.95
CA GLU A 576 -7.02 -22.11 -16.15
C GLU A 576 -5.48 -22.17 -16.00
N PRO A 577 -4.91 -23.38 -15.91
CA PRO A 577 -3.51 -23.55 -15.47
C PRO A 577 -2.47 -23.29 -16.56
N PHE A 578 -2.86 -22.71 -17.68
CA PHE A 578 -1.96 -22.47 -18.81
C PHE A 578 -2.36 -21.25 -19.64
N ILE A 579 -1.37 -20.67 -20.29
CA ILE A 579 -1.50 -19.67 -21.34
C ILE A 579 -1.14 -20.29 -22.68
N CYS A 580 -1.60 -19.69 -23.77
CA CYS A 580 -1.18 -20.07 -25.11
C CYS A 580 0.05 -19.25 -25.53
N THR A 581 0.98 -19.89 -26.24
CA THR A 581 2.06 -19.19 -26.95
C THR A 581 2.09 -19.70 -28.39
N ILE A 582 2.20 -18.79 -29.34
CA ILE A 582 2.33 -19.15 -30.76
C ILE A 582 3.81 -19.24 -31.10
N VAL A 583 4.19 -20.32 -31.77
CA VAL A 583 5.54 -20.50 -32.29
C VAL A 583 5.42 -20.77 -33.80
N PRO A 584 5.78 -19.83 -34.66
CA PRO A 584 5.83 -20.06 -36.10
C PRO A 584 6.96 -21.00 -36.43
N ASN A 585 6.82 -21.75 -37.55
CA ASN A 585 7.84 -22.68 -38.01
C ASN A 585 8.97 -22.02 -38.81
N HIS A 586 8.85 -20.75 -39.18
CA HIS A 586 9.87 -19.94 -39.83
C HIS A 586 10.20 -18.71 -38.98
N VAL A 587 11.48 -18.38 -38.95
CA VAL A 587 11.98 -17.16 -38.26
C VAL A 587 11.64 -15.93 -39.09
N ASP A 588 11.72 -16.04 -40.43
CA ASP A 588 11.32 -15.00 -41.36
C ASP A 588 9.81 -15.14 -41.65
N ARG A 589 9.07 -14.18 -41.21
CA ARG A 589 7.60 -14.13 -41.32
C ARG A 589 7.12 -13.74 -42.72
N VAL A 590 8.02 -13.65 -43.70
CA VAL A 590 7.71 -13.36 -45.10
C VAL A 590 7.66 -14.66 -45.90
N VAL A 591 6.51 -14.90 -46.51
CA VAL A 591 6.22 -16.15 -47.21
C VAL A 591 5.73 -15.84 -48.62
N GLY A 592 6.12 -16.69 -49.60
CA GLY A 592 5.63 -16.53 -50.99
C GLY A 592 4.13 -16.84 -51.10
N PRO A 593 3.44 -16.28 -52.16
CA PRO A 593 2.00 -16.48 -52.35
C PRO A 593 1.63 -17.96 -52.47
N GLY A 594 0.52 -18.36 -51.85
CA GLY A 594 0.05 -19.74 -51.87
C GLY A 594 0.86 -20.75 -51.00
N ARG A 595 1.98 -20.34 -50.43
CA ARG A 595 2.73 -21.15 -49.48
C ARG A 595 2.08 -21.16 -48.11
N SER A 596 2.08 -22.29 -47.42
CA SER A 596 1.51 -22.41 -46.09
C SER A 596 2.52 -22.11 -44.99
N VAL A 597 2.08 -21.36 -43.99
CA VAL A 597 2.76 -21.18 -42.71
C VAL A 597 2.16 -22.08 -41.65
N LYS A 598 3.00 -22.73 -40.87
CA LYS A 598 2.57 -23.57 -39.76
C LYS A 598 2.76 -22.81 -38.46
N LEU A 599 1.65 -22.49 -37.78
CA LEU A 599 1.66 -21.92 -36.43
C LEU A 599 1.45 -23.04 -35.40
N SER A 600 2.37 -23.20 -34.48
CA SER A 600 2.24 -24.14 -33.37
C SER A 600 1.86 -23.41 -32.11
N VAL A 601 0.66 -23.64 -31.62
CA VAL A 601 0.20 -23.09 -30.33
C VAL A 601 0.58 -24.05 -29.22
N ARG A 602 1.41 -23.60 -28.30
CA ARG A 602 1.91 -24.36 -27.15
C ARG A 602 1.25 -23.89 -25.88
N LEU A 603 0.86 -24.83 -25.04
CA LEU A 603 0.41 -24.52 -23.69
C LEU A 603 1.62 -24.32 -22.78
N ARG A 604 1.64 -23.21 -22.05
CA ARG A 604 2.63 -22.92 -21.01
C ARG A 604 1.95 -22.62 -19.70
N SER A 605 2.59 -22.95 -18.60
CA SER A 605 2.19 -22.41 -17.30
C SER A 605 2.40 -20.89 -17.29
N PRO A 606 1.75 -20.14 -16.41
CA PRO A 606 2.00 -18.71 -16.22
C PRO A 606 3.46 -18.38 -15.90
N PHE A 607 4.24 -19.38 -15.45
CA PHE A 607 5.68 -19.27 -15.16
C PHE A 607 6.56 -19.71 -16.34
N GLY A 608 5.98 -19.91 -17.54
CA GLY A 608 6.69 -20.22 -18.77
C GLY A 608 7.02 -21.70 -19.02
N ALA A 609 6.79 -22.61 -18.06
CA ALA A 609 7.02 -24.04 -18.25
C ALA A 609 6.02 -24.66 -19.24
N LEU A 610 6.48 -25.59 -20.10
CA LEU A 610 5.59 -26.30 -21.02
C LEU A 610 4.58 -27.18 -20.27
N VAL A 611 3.32 -27.12 -20.69
CA VAL A 611 2.23 -27.91 -20.13
C VAL A 611 1.87 -29.03 -21.12
N HIS A 612 2.22 -30.25 -20.79
CA HIS A 612 1.93 -31.46 -21.60
C HIS A 612 0.51 -31.96 -21.31
N ARG A 613 -0.49 -31.40 -21.99
CA ARG A 613 -1.89 -31.78 -21.81
C ARG A 613 -2.59 -32.00 -23.14
N ARG A 614 -3.11 -33.21 -23.34
CA ARG A 614 -3.89 -33.57 -24.52
C ARG A 614 -5.34 -33.09 -24.39
N GLY A 615 -5.93 -32.74 -25.54
CA GLY A 615 -7.38 -32.50 -25.64
C GLY A 615 -7.86 -31.12 -25.15
N VAL A 616 -6.94 -30.19 -24.91
CA VAL A 616 -7.32 -28.79 -24.66
C VAL A 616 -7.76 -28.17 -26.00
N ARG A 617 -8.92 -27.56 -25.99
CA ARG A 617 -9.41 -26.81 -27.16
C ARG A 617 -8.67 -25.49 -27.28
N VAL A 618 -8.14 -25.21 -28.46
CA VAL A 618 -7.41 -23.98 -28.78
C VAL A 618 -8.06 -23.39 -30.03
N GLU A 619 -8.27 -22.11 -30.02
CA GLU A 619 -8.73 -21.34 -31.17
C GLU A 619 -7.61 -20.43 -31.67
N LEU A 620 -7.53 -20.28 -32.99
CA LEU A 620 -6.70 -19.30 -33.67
C LEU A 620 -7.59 -18.40 -34.51
N GLY A 621 -7.42 -17.12 -34.37
CA GLY A 621 -8.17 -16.15 -35.15
C GLY A 621 -7.29 -15.03 -35.69
N GLN A 622 -7.72 -14.43 -36.79
CA GLN A 622 -7.17 -13.18 -37.29
C GLN A 622 -7.70 -12.02 -36.46
N ILE A 623 -6.84 -11.08 -36.11
CA ILE A 623 -7.20 -9.90 -35.31
C ILE A 623 -6.70 -8.62 -35.96
N ILE A 624 -7.29 -7.49 -35.55
CA ILE A 624 -6.73 -6.16 -35.83
C ILE A 624 -5.61 -5.89 -34.80
N TYR A 625 -4.43 -5.52 -35.28
CA TYR A 625 -3.32 -5.20 -34.40
C TYR A 625 -3.69 -4.08 -33.41
N GLY A 626 -3.41 -4.33 -32.13
CA GLY A 626 -3.69 -3.38 -31.04
C GLY A 626 -5.14 -3.37 -30.52
N GLN A 627 -6.07 -4.10 -31.13
CA GLN A 627 -7.49 -4.11 -30.69
C GLN A 627 -7.96 -5.45 -30.14
N SER A 628 -7.21 -6.55 -30.32
CA SER A 628 -7.63 -7.93 -29.98
C SER A 628 -9.04 -8.30 -30.48
N GLN A 629 -9.53 -7.58 -31.48
CA GLN A 629 -10.82 -7.81 -32.09
C GLN A 629 -10.69 -8.80 -33.24
N LEU A 630 -11.49 -9.88 -33.22
CA LEU A 630 -11.60 -10.83 -34.31
C LEU A 630 -12.16 -10.15 -35.56
N VAL A 631 -11.51 -10.42 -36.68
CA VAL A 631 -11.99 -10.00 -38.01
C VAL A 631 -12.13 -11.20 -38.91
N PRO A 632 -12.97 -11.14 -39.97
CA PRO A 632 -13.02 -12.18 -40.98
C PRO A 632 -11.61 -12.51 -41.49
N ALA A 633 -11.26 -13.82 -41.56
CA ALA A 633 -9.93 -14.23 -41.98
C ALA A 633 -9.70 -13.98 -43.47
N GLU A 634 -8.71 -13.19 -43.82
CA GLU A 634 -8.24 -12.98 -45.18
C GLU A 634 -7.48 -14.21 -45.69
N ALA A 635 -6.78 -14.90 -44.76
CA ALA A 635 -6.06 -16.12 -45.04
C ALA A 635 -6.88 -17.36 -44.63
N ARG A 636 -6.74 -18.47 -45.35
CA ARG A 636 -7.35 -19.76 -44.99
C ARG A 636 -6.58 -20.42 -43.83
N ILE A 637 -7.30 -20.74 -42.76
CA ILE A 637 -6.74 -21.45 -41.60
C ILE A 637 -7.22 -22.92 -41.68
N ASP A 638 -6.28 -23.90 -41.73
CA ASP A 638 -6.54 -25.32 -41.81
C ASP A 638 -7.50 -25.73 -42.95
N GLY A 639 -7.49 -24.99 -44.05
CA GLY A 639 -8.39 -25.23 -45.19
C GLY A 639 -9.83 -24.72 -44.98
N ALA A 640 -10.15 -24.05 -43.87
CA ALA A 640 -11.42 -23.40 -43.68
C ALA A 640 -11.62 -22.29 -44.73
N PRO A 641 -12.87 -22.03 -45.16
CA PRO A 641 -13.15 -20.94 -46.10
C PRO A 641 -12.60 -19.59 -45.60
N GLU A 642 -12.25 -18.74 -46.55
CA GLU A 642 -11.98 -17.33 -46.27
C GLU A 642 -13.15 -16.69 -45.54
N GLY A 643 -12.87 -15.85 -44.55
CA GLY A 643 -13.88 -15.27 -43.68
C GLY A 643 -14.23 -16.10 -42.44
N GLN A 644 -13.90 -17.38 -42.39
CA GLN A 644 -14.15 -18.21 -41.21
C GLN A 644 -13.07 -18.03 -40.16
N THR A 645 -13.41 -17.37 -39.08
CA THR A 645 -12.54 -17.15 -37.89
C THR A 645 -13.41 -17.10 -36.63
N PRO A 646 -12.99 -17.60 -35.46
CA PRO A 646 -11.75 -18.39 -35.25
C PRO A 646 -11.85 -19.86 -35.70
N VAL A 647 -10.72 -20.47 -35.98
CA VAL A 647 -10.63 -21.90 -36.27
C VAL A 647 -10.17 -22.66 -35.05
N ARG A 648 -10.80 -23.81 -34.77
CA ARG A 648 -10.62 -24.58 -33.54
C ARG A 648 -9.82 -25.86 -33.77
N GLN A 649 -8.82 -26.10 -32.92
CA GLN A 649 -8.04 -27.32 -32.85
C GLN A 649 -7.93 -27.85 -31.41
N THR A 650 -7.43 -29.09 -31.24
CA THR A 650 -7.16 -29.68 -29.94
C THR A 650 -5.68 -29.98 -29.78
N THR A 651 -5.14 -29.81 -28.58
CA THR A 651 -3.75 -30.11 -28.30
C THR A 651 -3.48 -31.61 -28.29
N ASN A 652 -2.31 -31.97 -28.80
CA ASN A 652 -1.75 -33.35 -28.70
C ASN A 652 -1.21 -33.65 -27.30
N ALA A 653 -0.61 -34.81 -27.10
CA ALA A 653 -0.03 -35.25 -25.83
C ALA A 653 1.10 -34.32 -25.32
N ARG A 654 1.73 -33.56 -26.19
CA ARG A 654 2.78 -32.56 -25.84
C ARG A 654 2.20 -31.18 -25.52
N GLY A 655 0.88 -31.01 -25.47
CA GLY A 655 0.25 -29.73 -25.25
C GLY A 655 0.36 -28.75 -26.41
N VAL A 656 0.45 -29.28 -27.65
CA VAL A 656 0.61 -28.48 -28.87
C VAL A 656 -0.59 -28.67 -29.79
N ALA A 657 -1.22 -27.57 -30.20
CA ALA A 657 -2.14 -27.51 -31.32
C ALA A 657 -1.43 -26.86 -32.52
N THR A 658 -1.71 -27.33 -33.73
CA THR A 658 -1.02 -26.87 -34.93
C THR A 658 -2.04 -26.39 -35.95
N PHE A 659 -1.82 -25.20 -36.47
CA PHE A 659 -2.63 -24.57 -37.50
C PHE A 659 -1.79 -24.33 -38.74
N ARG A 660 -2.36 -24.59 -39.90
CA ARG A 660 -1.75 -24.29 -41.20
C ARG A 660 -2.48 -23.14 -41.82
N ILE A 661 -1.77 -22.05 -42.13
CA ILE A 661 -2.34 -20.84 -42.69
C ILE A 661 -1.82 -20.69 -44.12
N THR A 662 -2.70 -20.37 -45.05
CA THR A 662 -2.37 -20.13 -46.45
C THR A 662 -3.09 -18.91 -46.95
N ASP A 663 -2.38 -18.01 -47.58
CA ASP A 663 -2.95 -16.87 -48.29
C ASP A 663 -2.71 -17.07 -49.78
N SER A 664 -3.81 -17.17 -50.54
CA SER A 664 -3.80 -17.35 -52.00
C SER A 664 -3.79 -16.05 -52.78
N SER A 665 -4.13 -14.92 -52.14
CA SER A 665 -4.26 -13.61 -52.77
C SER A 665 -3.67 -12.50 -51.89
N PRO A 666 -2.36 -12.54 -51.62
CA PRO A 666 -1.74 -11.66 -50.62
C PRO A 666 -1.76 -10.20 -51.11
N GLN A 667 -2.19 -9.30 -50.21
CA GLN A 667 -2.22 -7.86 -50.45
C GLN A 667 -0.93 -7.15 -50.10
N GLY A 668 0.12 -7.90 -49.70
CA GLY A 668 1.43 -7.35 -49.31
C GLY A 668 1.43 -6.66 -47.93
N GLN A 669 0.40 -6.88 -47.14
CA GLN A 669 0.33 -6.39 -45.75
C GLN A 669 0.45 -7.55 -44.76
N PRO A 670 0.99 -7.32 -43.53
CA PRO A 670 1.05 -8.35 -42.52
C PRO A 670 -0.35 -8.68 -41.96
N ILE A 671 -0.66 -9.97 -41.87
CA ILE A 671 -1.88 -10.47 -41.24
C ILE A 671 -1.52 -10.89 -39.82
N TYR A 672 -2.32 -10.46 -38.85
CA TYR A 672 -2.07 -10.68 -37.44
C TYR A 672 -2.95 -11.81 -36.89
N PHE A 673 -2.32 -12.74 -36.16
CA PHE A 673 -2.99 -13.90 -35.57
C PHE A 673 -2.79 -13.91 -34.05
N GLN A 674 -3.85 -14.30 -33.34
CA GLN A 674 -3.82 -14.56 -31.92
C GLN A 674 -4.50 -15.89 -31.62
N ALA A 675 -3.98 -16.63 -30.64
CA ALA A 675 -4.55 -17.88 -30.18
C ALA A 675 -4.97 -17.79 -28.72
N TRP A 676 -5.97 -18.58 -28.36
CA TRP A 676 -6.44 -18.71 -26.97
C TRP A 676 -6.96 -20.11 -26.71
N GLY A 677 -6.93 -20.51 -25.45
CA GLY A 677 -7.57 -21.75 -25.02
C GLY A 677 -9.08 -21.57 -24.87
N ILE A 678 -9.81 -22.67 -25.01
CA ILE A 678 -11.24 -22.69 -24.71
C ILE A 678 -11.48 -23.58 -23.50
N SER A 679 -12.09 -23.03 -22.46
CA SER A 679 -12.47 -23.75 -21.27
C SER A 679 -13.50 -24.85 -21.58
N LYS A 680 -13.70 -25.78 -20.64
CA LYS A 680 -14.76 -26.79 -20.77
C LYS A 680 -16.16 -26.16 -20.86
N ALA A 681 -16.31 -24.98 -20.30
CA ALA A 681 -17.55 -24.21 -20.35
C ALA A 681 -17.73 -23.39 -21.64
N GLY A 682 -16.72 -23.36 -22.54
CA GLY A 682 -16.80 -22.70 -23.84
C GLY A 682 -16.23 -21.28 -23.88
N TYR A 683 -15.59 -20.82 -22.82
CA TYR A 683 -15.06 -19.45 -22.72
C TYR A 683 -13.58 -19.37 -23.10
N PRO A 684 -13.15 -18.29 -23.81
CA PRO A 684 -11.75 -18.07 -24.16
C PRO A 684 -10.93 -17.69 -22.91
N PHE A 685 -9.69 -18.17 -22.87
CA PHE A 685 -8.73 -17.86 -21.81
C PHE A 685 -7.30 -17.98 -22.32
N GLY A 686 -6.33 -17.41 -21.57
CA GLY A 686 -4.90 -17.61 -21.79
C GLY A 686 -4.46 -17.18 -23.18
N TYR A 687 -4.77 -15.96 -23.58
CA TYR A 687 -4.41 -15.38 -24.87
C TYR A 687 -2.92 -15.43 -25.12
N SER A 688 -2.53 -15.76 -26.37
CA SER A 688 -1.16 -15.69 -26.83
C SER A 688 -0.73 -14.25 -27.12
N GLU A 689 0.58 -14.07 -27.29
CA GLU A 689 1.12 -12.92 -28.01
C GLU A 689 0.57 -12.92 -29.45
N VAL A 690 0.50 -11.75 -30.05
CA VAL A 690 0.13 -11.58 -31.45
C VAL A 690 1.29 -11.94 -32.35
N VAL A 691 1.03 -12.73 -33.37
CA VAL A 691 2.02 -13.11 -34.40
C VAL A 691 1.56 -12.56 -35.72
N ASP A 692 2.45 -11.88 -36.42
CA ASP A 692 2.24 -11.38 -37.78
C ASP A 692 2.83 -12.36 -38.81
N VAL A 693 2.18 -12.50 -39.93
CA VAL A 693 2.65 -13.24 -41.10
C VAL A 693 2.45 -12.36 -42.33
N LEU A 694 3.51 -12.15 -43.10
CA LEU A 694 3.49 -11.39 -44.33
C LEU A 694 3.64 -12.33 -45.52
N TRP A 695 2.67 -12.38 -46.40
CA TRP A 695 2.81 -13.01 -47.71
C TRP A 695 3.26 -11.95 -48.73
N SER A 696 4.44 -12.12 -49.30
CA SER A 696 4.95 -11.19 -50.30
C SER A 696 4.49 -11.61 -51.69
N GLY A 697 4.01 -10.64 -52.44
CA GLY A 697 3.48 -10.86 -53.80
C GLY A 697 4.53 -11.14 -54.87
N ARG A 698 5.64 -11.82 -54.55
CA ARG A 698 6.60 -12.30 -55.53
C ARG A 698 6.91 -13.80 -55.34
#